data_9a354dc0b8945a682dc767542614bc84
#
_entry.id   9a354dc0b8945a682dc767542614bc84
#
_cell.length_a   1.000
_cell.length_b   1.000
_cell.length_c   1.000
_cell.angle_alpha   90.00
_cell.angle_beta   90.00
_cell.angle_gamma   90.00
#
_symmetry.space_group_name_H-M   'P 1'
#
loop_
_entity.id
_entity.type
_entity.pdbx_description
1 polymer ?
#
loop_
_entity_poly.entity_id
_entity_poly.type
_entity_poly.pdbx_seq_one_letter_code
_entity_poly.pdbx_strand_id
1 'polypeptide(L)'
;MKRIFICTALAVGLGACTTKNVMESKIDLKNLDTTQKPGTDFFQYATGGWQKANPLTDEYARYGQFDALREQNREQLKALVLEQAAEKSAFGSNSQKVGDLYNMVMDSTRRNAEGTTPVKPLMQQVASIKEKSEIIPLMAKMYRVGIGGFFSTGIGTDIMNSNANQLGIYQGGVSLPEKEYYSDNDEITKNIRAKYREYIVNMFKLHGFTAEEANAKMKAVMNIETRLAAKHLSRVERRNPMNSYHKMSYAELKNTIPGIDWDRYYSILGINGIEELNLAHPEAVKEVAAIIDECPLADLIAYMEWKVIRSTSNELTDEIEAETFAFYGTVLSGKKVQQPRWKRALDVVNGSLGDILGELYVAKHFPPAAKERMTQLVKNLQIALGERIDAQEWMSAETKKAAHEKLNTFTVKIGYPDKWDDYSKLTVDPSLSYAENCRRMSEFDWEKHVAEKWGKPVDRDEWHMTPQTVNAYYNPTTNEICFPAGILQYPFFDMNADDAFNYGAIGVVIGHEMTHGFDDQGRQFDKDGNFANWWTEEDARKFNERTQVIVDFFNEIEVLPGLNANGKLTLGENIADHGGLMISMQAFKNATKNNPLPVIDGFTPEQRFYLSYSNVWAGNVRDEEIRNLTKSDVHSLSRWRVNGTLPHINDWYKAFGITEKDPLFVPEEERLNIW
;
A
#
# COMPACT_ATOMS: atom_id res chain seq x y z
N MET A 1 -13.02 -61.06 67.34
CA MET A 1 -14.11 -60.20 66.87
C MET A 1 -13.64 -59.52 65.57
N LYS A 2 -14.05 -60.07 64.44
CA LYS A 2 -13.72 -59.54 63.12
C LYS A 2 -14.80 -58.51 62.75
N ARG A 3 -14.42 -57.25 62.47
CA ARG A 3 -15.33 -56.24 61.88
C ARG A 3 -15.09 -56.18 60.36
N ILE A 4 -16.17 -56.52 59.66
CA ILE A 4 -16.26 -56.43 58.20
C ILE A 4 -16.57 -54.97 57.84
N PHE A 5 -15.71 -54.31 56.99
CA PHE A 5 -16.04 -53.03 56.37
C PHE A 5 -16.55 -53.31 54.96
N ILE A 6 -17.80 -52.89 54.74
CA ILE A 6 -18.42 -52.87 53.41
C ILE A 6 -18.05 -51.52 52.75
N CYS A 7 -17.25 -51.54 51.66
CA CYS A 7 -17.02 -50.38 50.82
C CYS A 7 -18.13 -50.32 49.77
N THR A 8 -18.96 -49.32 49.89
CA THR A 8 -19.92 -48.93 48.82
C THR A 8 -19.20 -48.06 47.86
N ALA A 9 -18.94 -48.53 46.61
CA ALA A 9 -18.40 -47.75 45.51
C ALA A 9 -19.50 -46.90 44.89
N LEU A 10 -19.46 -45.57 45.06
CA LEU A 10 -20.23 -44.61 44.28
C LEU A 10 -19.53 -44.41 42.94
N ALA A 11 -20.14 -44.88 41.85
CA ALA A 11 -19.74 -44.54 40.51
C ALA A 11 -20.23 -43.11 40.21
N VAL A 12 -19.32 -42.15 40.27
CA VAL A 12 -19.55 -40.78 39.72
C VAL A 12 -19.36 -40.85 38.23
N GLY A 13 -20.45 -40.83 37.48
CA GLY A 13 -20.44 -40.66 36.04
C GLY A 13 -19.93 -39.24 35.67
N LEU A 14 -18.69 -39.14 35.25
CA LEU A 14 -18.17 -37.96 34.59
C LEU A 14 -18.87 -37.84 33.20
N GLY A 15 -19.98 -37.15 33.18
CA GLY A 15 -20.53 -36.60 31.93
C GLY A 15 -19.56 -35.55 31.40
N ALA A 16 -18.76 -35.92 30.41
CA ALA A 16 -18.01 -34.93 29.61
C ALA A 16 -19.02 -34.03 28.89
N CYS A 17 -19.40 -32.92 29.52
CA CYS A 17 -19.99 -31.81 28.79
C CYS A 17 -18.91 -31.28 27.84
N THR A 18 -18.91 -31.74 26.59
CA THR A 18 -18.29 -31.01 25.51
C THR A 18 -19.10 -29.73 25.36
N THR A 19 -18.66 -28.66 26.03
CA THR A 19 -19.10 -27.31 25.66
C THR A 19 -18.70 -27.10 24.21
N LYS A 20 -19.65 -27.27 23.28
CA LYS A 20 -19.50 -26.70 21.92
C LYS A 20 -19.16 -25.22 22.13
N ASN A 21 -17.98 -24.81 21.76
CA ASN A 21 -17.66 -23.38 21.65
C ASN A 21 -18.74 -22.78 20.74
N VAL A 22 -19.69 -22.06 21.31
CA VAL A 22 -20.70 -21.32 20.55
C VAL A 22 -19.94 -20.17 19.93
N MET A 23 -19.71 -20.21 18.60
CA MET A 23 -19.12 -19.10 17.89
C MET A 23 -20.03 -17.86 18.02
N GLU A 24 -19.41 -16.71 18.27
CA GLU A 24 -20.12 -15.45 18.49
C GLU A 24 -20.29 -14.69 17.18
N SER A 25 -21.35 -13.90 17.07
CA SER A 25 -21.59 -13.07 15.88
C SER A 25 -20.49 -12.02 15.65
N LYS A 26 -19.88 -11.48 16.72
CA LYS A 26 -18.88 -10.40 16.70
C LYS A 26 -19.31 -9.11 15.96
N ILE A 27 -20.55 -9.00 15.51
CA ILE A 27 -21.12 -7.75 15.01
C ILE A 27 -21.39 -6.83 16.21
N ASP A 28 -20.70 -5.68 16.26
CA ASP A 28 -21.02 -4.67 17.29
C ASP A 28 -22.20 -3.82 16.81
N LEU A 29 -23.37 -4.05 17.43
CA LEU A 29 -24.61 -3.33 17.10
C LEU A 29 -24.50 -1.79 17.32
N LYS A 30 -23.55 -1.33 18.13
CA LYS A 30 -23.30 0.10 18.34
C LYS A 30 -22.73 0.78 17.10
N ASN A 31 -22.17 0.01 16.17
CA ASN A 31 -21.66 0.55 14.91
C ASN A 31 -22.76 0.94 13.94
N LEU A 32 -23.97 0.42 14.14
CA LEU A 32 -25.11 0.68 13.27
C LEU A 32 -25.73 2.08 13.52
N ASP A 33 -26.20 2.70 12.44
CA ASP A 33 -27.13 3.84 12.51
C ASP A 33 -28.52 3.38 11.99
N THR A 34 -29.35 2.91 12.90
CA THR A 34 -30.70 2.40 12.58
C THR A 34 -31.69 3.50 12.16
N THR A 35 -31.31 4.77 12.19
CA THR A 35 -32.12 5.88 11.63
C THR A 35 -32.05 5.90 10.10
N GLN A 36 -31.02 5.27 9.53
CA GLN A 36 -30.86 5.09 8.09
C GLN A 36 -31.51 3.79 7.61
N LYS A 37 -31.93 3.77 6.37
CA LYS A 37 -32.42 2.54 5.73
C LYS A 37 -31.30 1.89 4.90
N PRO A 38 -31.19 0.55 4.90
CA PRO A 38 -30.17 -0.16 4.11
C PRO A 38 -30.17 0.23 2.62
N GLY A 39 -31.33 0.45 2.01
CA GLY A 39 -31.45 0.79 0.60
C GLY A 39 -31.22 2.27 0.28
N THR A 40 -31.06 3.13 1.29
CA THR A 40 -30.80 4.56 1.09
C THR A 40 -29.30 4.87 1.15
N ASP A 41 -28.63 4.36 2.17
CA ASP A 41 -27.20 4.53 2.41
C ASP A 41 -26.73 3.37 3.30
N PHE A 42 -26.25 2.30 2.69
CA PHE A 42 -25.84 1.12 3.42
C PHE A 42 -24.59 1.34 4.25
N PHE A 43 -23.65 2.15 3.75
CA PHE A 43 -22.45 2.52 4.51
C PHE A 43 -22.82 3.24 5.80
N GLN A 44 -23.68 4.25 5.72
CA GLN A 44 -24.15 4.97 6.91
C GLN A 44 -24.97 4.08 7.84
N TYR A 45 -25.85 3.24 7.30
CA TYR A 45 -26.63 2.26 8.09
C TYR A 45 -25.73 1.33 8.89
N ALA A 46 -24.73 0.73 8.24
CA ALA A 46 -23.86 -0.28 8.85
C ALA A 46 -22.76 0.30 9.74
N THR A 47 -22.34 1.55 9.51
CA THR A 47 -21.13 2.12 10.14
C THR A 47 -21.34 3.48 10.81
N GLY A 48 -22.52 4.09 10.71
CA GLY A 48 -22.76 5.45 11.19
C GLY A 48 -22.57 5.61 12.69
N GLY A 49 -22.90 4.59 13.49
CA GLY A 49 -22.61 4.57 14.92
C GLY A 49 -21.10 4.56 15.20
N TRP A 50 -20.33 3.75 14.46
CA TRP A 50 -18.88 3.74 14.56
C TRP A 50 -18.27 5.10 14.18
N GLN A 51 -18.70 5.68 13.06
CA GLN A 51 -18.23 6.99 12.59
C GLN A 51 -18.46 8.09 13.63
N LYS A 52 -19.65 8.09 14.26
CA LYS A 52 -19.99 9.02 15.33
C LYS A 52 -19.16 8.82 16.59
N ALA A 53 -18.84 7.57 16.93
CA ALA A 53 -18.02 7.24 18.10
C ALA A 53 -16.52 7.53 17.87
N ASN A 54 -16.08 7.59 16.61
CA ASN A 54 -14.69 7.78 16.22
C ASN A 54 -14.53 9.01 15.27
N PRO A 55 -14.81 10.22 15.75
CA PRO A 55 -14.62 11.43 14.96
C PRO A 55 -13.13 11.61 14.61
N LEU A 56 -12.85 12.28 13.49
CA LEU A 56 -11.48 12.61 13.12
C LEU A 56 -10.83 13.51 14.18
N THR A 57 -9.73 13.02 14.74
CA THR A 57 -8.85 13.87 15.56
C THR A 57 -7.97 14.74 14.66
N ASP A 58 -7.30 15.72 15.26
CA ASP A 58 -6.50 16.71 14.52
C ASP A 58 -5.26 16.09 13.86
N GLU A 59 -4.79 14.93 14.32
CA GLU A 59 -3.62 14.22 13.76
C GLU A 59 -3.93 13.35 12.52
N TYR A 60 -5.23 13.13 12.20
CA TYR A 60 -5.63 12.27 11.09
C TYR A 60 -6.30 13.03 9.95
N ALA A 61 -5.89 12.75 8.72
CA ALA A 61 -6.61 13.15 7.51
C ALA A 61 -7.77 12.21 7.19
N ARG A 62 -7.59 10.93 7.51
CA ARG A 62 -8.62 9.88 7.51
C ARG A 62 -8.41 8.97 8.73
N TYR A 63 -9.50 8.41 9.24
CA TYR A 63 -9.45 7.43 10.31
C TYR A 63 -10.58 6.42 10.14
N GLY A 64 -10.23 5.16 9.99
CA GLY A 64 -11.14 4.04 9.77
C GLY A 64 -10.70 2.79 10.53
N GLN A 65 -11.37 1.66 10.29
CA GLN A 65 -11.06 0.39 10.94
C GLN A 65 -9.63 -0.09 10.66
N PHE A 66 -9.12 0.14 9.45
CA PHE A 66 -7.71 -0.12 9.14
C PHE A 66 -6.77 0.69 10.02
N ASP A 67 -7.10 1.97 10.25
CA ASP A 67 -6.27 2.85 11.08
C ASP A 67 -6.40 2.49 12.57
N ALA A 68 -7.59 2.11 13.02
CA ALA A 68 -7.81 1.61 14.38
C ALA A 68 -6.98 0.36 14.67
N LEU A 69 -6.94 -0.59 13.73
CA LEU A 69 -6.09 -1.78 13.86
C LEU A 69 -4.60 -1.44 13.77
N ARG A 70 -4.20 -0.50 12.90
CA ARG A 70 -2.81 0.01 12.86
C ARG A 70 -2.40 0.63 14.19
N GLU A 71 -3.28 1.40 14.85
CA GLU A 71 -3.00 1.98 16.16
C GLU A 71 -2.84 0.88 17.24
N GLN A 72 -3.67 -0.16 17.20
CA GLN A 72 -3.50 -1.31 18.08
C GLN A 72 -2.13 -1.99 17.85
N ASN A 73 -1.77 -2.24 16.59
CA ASN A 73 -0.46 -2.82 16.25
C ASN A 73 0.69 -1.90 16.67
N ARG A 74 0.53 -0.57 16.55
CA ARG A 74 1.52 0.40 17.03
C ARG A 74 1.78 0.31 18.52
N GLU A 75 0.76 0.15 19.35
CA GLU A 75 0.96 -0.04 20.80
C GLU A 75 1.66 -1.37 21.10
N GLN A 76 1.37 -2.44 20.34
CA GLN A 76 2.07 -3.72 20.46
C GLN A 76 3.55 -3.59 20.07
N LEU A 77 3.84 -2.96 18.92
CA LEU A 77 5.21 -2.71 18.45
C LEU A 77 5.97 -1.77 19.36
N LYS A 78 5.33 -0.74 19.91
CA LYS A 78 5.92 0.18 20.89
C LYS A 78 6.40 -0.58 22.13
N ALA A 79 5.61 -1.52 22.65
CA ALA A 79 6.02 -2.33 23.77
C ALA A 79 7.28 -3.17 23.45
N LEU A 80 7.33 -3.76 22.24
CA LEU A 80 8.50 -4.52 21.77
C LEU A 80 9.73 -3.62 21.63
N VAL A 81 9.59 -2.46 20.99
CA VAL A 81 10.71 -1.51 20.79
C VAL A 81 11.24 -0.98 22.11
N LEU A 82 10.38 -0.64 23.06
CA LEU A 82 10.80 -0.18 24.40
C LEU A 82 11.49 -1.28 25.20
N GLU A 83 11.09 -2.55 25.05
CA GLU A 83 11.79 -3.70 25.62
C GLU A 83 13.22 -3.80 25.07
N GLN A 84 13.40 -3.71 23.73
CA GLN A 84 14.70 -3.70 23.08
C GLN A 84 15.55 -2.49 23.50
N ALA A 85 14.97 -1.30 23.60
CA ALA A 85 15.65 -0.07 23.98
C ALA A 85 16.11 -0.06 25.45
N ALA A 86 15.45 -0.83 26.31
CA ALA A 86 15.81 -0.97 27.73
C ALA A 86 16.96 -1.98 27.96
N GLU A 87 17.22 -2.87 27.01
CA GLU A 87 18.27 -3.87 27.09
C GLU A 87 19.64 -3.24 26.87
N LYS A 88 20.64 -3.70 27.64
CA LYS A 88 22.07 -3.39 27.38
C LYS A 88 22.63 -4.39 26.37
N SER A 89 22.23 -4.23 25.13
CA SER A 89 22.58 -5.16 24.06
C SER A 89 23.96 -4.85 23.46
N ALA A 90 24.64 -5.89 22.96
CA ALA A 90 25.93 -5.73 22.30
C ALA A 90 25.79 -4.90 21.02
N PHE A 91 26.76 -4.04 20.74
CA PHE A 91 26.82 -3.27 19.49
C PHE A 91 26.75 -4.20 18.27
N GLY A 92 25.92 -3.86 17.29
CA GLY A 92 25.66 -4.66 16.10
C GLY A 92 24.58 -5.73 16.26
N SER A 93 24.04 -5.96 17.46
CA SER A 93 22.87 -6.85 17.65
C SER A 93 21.57 -6.23 17.12
N ASN A 94 20.59 -7.03 16.79
CA ASN A 94 19.27 -6.56 16.35
C ASN A 94 18.58 -5.69 17.41
N SER A 95 18.66 -6.11 18.70
CA SER A 95 18.12 -5.33 19.83
C SER A 95 18.76 -3.94 19.92
N GLN A 96 20.11 -3.84 19.77
CA GLN A 96 20.81 -2.55 19.80
C GLN A 96 20.36 -1.66 18.64
N LYS A 97 20.26 -2.21 17.42
CA LYS A 97 19.83 -1.43 16.24
C LYS A 97 18.45 -0.84 16.44
N VAL A 98 17.48 -1.64 16.90
CA VAL A 98 16.10 -1.21 17.17
C VAL A 98 16.06 -0.14 18.26
N GLY A 99 16.69 -0.40 19.42
CA GLY A 99 16.69 0.50 20.56
C GLY A 99 17.37 1.84 20.27
N ASP A 100 18.54 1.80 19.67
CA ASP A 100 19.31 3.02 19.38
C ASP A 100 18.66 3.86 18.28
N LEU A 101 18.11 3.25 17.22
CA LEU A 101 17.38 3.97 16.18
C LEU A 101 16.16 4.69 16.78
N TYR A 102 15.36 4.00 17.57
CA TYR A 102 14.22 4.61 18.26
C TYR A 102 14.64 5.80 19.13
N ASN A 103 15.66 5.62 19.95
CA ASN A 103 16.17 6.66 20.85
C ASN A 103 16.69 7.89 20.08
N MET A 104 17.40 7.69 18.96
CA MET A 104 17.89 8.79 18.12
C MET A 104 16.76 9.62 17.52
N VAL A 105 15.66 8.99 17.06
CA VAL A 105 14.48 9.72 16.55
C VAL A 105 13.79 10.48 17.68
N MET A 106 13.74 9.90 18.88
CA MET A 106 13.15 10.53 20.07
C MET A 106 13.96 11.72 20.59
N ASP A 107 15.27 11.74 20.38
CA ASP A 107 16.18 12.79 20.90
C ASP A 107 16.12 14.08 20.06
N SER A 108 15.01 14.81 20.21
CA SER A 108 14.87 16.13 19.56
C SER A 108 15.86 17.17 20.08
N THR A 109 16.32 17.06 21.32
CA THR A 109 17.29 17.99 21.90
C THR A 109 18.60 17.92 21.12
N ARG A 110 19.10 16.73 20.87
CA ARG A 110 20.31 16.52 20.07
C ARG A 110 20.11 16.96 18.61
N ARG A 111 19.01 16.54 17.99
CA ARG A 111 18.68 16.90 16.59
C ARG A 111 18.60 18.42 16.41
N ASN A 112 17.94 19.14 17.33
CA ASN A 112 17.85 20.60 17.29
C ASN A 112 19.23 21.28 17.50
N ALA A 113 20.08 20.73 18.37
CA ALA A 113 21.43 21.23 18.57
C ALA A 113 22.36 20.99 17.36
N GLU A 114 22.22 19.87 16.67
CA GLU A 114 22.96 19.56 15.44
C GLU A 114 22.54 20.45 14.26
N GLY A 115 21.26 20.90 14.25
CA GLY A 115 20.72 21.77 13.20
C GLY A 115 20.78 21.13 11.82
N THR A 116 21.26 21.88 10.83
CA THR A 116 21.52 21.41 9.47
C THR A 116 22.94 20.85 9.26
N THR A 117 23.75 20.78 10.31
CA THR A 117 25.13 20.30 10.22
C THR A 117 25.29 18.91 9.63
N PRO A 118 24.40 17.92 9.93
CA PRO A 118 24.50 16.58 9.37
C PRO A 118 24.40 16.49 7.85
N VAL A 119 23.76 17.45 7.20
CA VAL A 119 23.57 17.47 5.73
C VAL A 119 24.52 18.43 5.00
N LYS A 120 25.30 19.24 5.74
CA LYS A 120 26.31 20.14 5.14
C LYS A 120 27.25 19.44 4.16
N PRO A 121 27.80 18.23 4.45
CA PRO A 121 28.69 17.55 3.50
C PRO A 121 28.00 17.28 2.14
N LEU A 122 26.74 16.92 2.13
CA LEU A 122 25.97 16.70 0.89
C LEU A 122 25.75 18.02 0.16
N MET A 123 25.34 19.07 0.87
CA MET A 123 25.15 20.41 0.29
C MET A 123 26.46 20.94 -0.30
N GLN A 124 27.59 20.70 0.35
CA GLN A 124 28.95 21.08 -0.18
C GLN A 124 29.28 20.29 -1.44
N GLN A 125 28.97 19.00 -1.52
CA GLN A 125 29.17 18.21 -2.73
C GLN A 125 28.35 18.80 -3.90
N VAL A 126 27.09 19.19 -3.69
CA VAL A 126 26.27 19.85 -4.71
C VAL A 126 26.87 21.19 -5.11
N ALA A 127 27.24 22.04 -4.14
CA ALA A 127 27.82 23.35 -4.41
C ALA A 127 29.21 23.30 -5.08
N SER A 128 29.92 22.16 -4.99
CA SER A 128 31.26 21.99 -5.61
C SER A 128 31.20 21.71 -7.11
N ILE A 129 30.02 21.42 -7.68
CA ILE A 129 29.84 21.15 -9.12
C ILE A 129 30.29 22.37 -9.95
N LYS A 130 31.14 22.13 -10.95
CA LYS A 130 31.63 23.15 -11.88
C LYS A 130 31.10 23.00 -13.31
N GLU A 131 30.68 21.78 -13.66
CA GLU A 131 30.25 21.45 -15.02
C GLU A 131 28.97 20.59 -14.97
N LYS A 132 28.13 20.74 -16.00
CA LYS A 132 26.87 19.99 -16.12
C LYS A 132 27.09 18.48 -16.18
N SER A 133 28.22 18.02 -16.71
CA SER A 133 28.61 16.61 -16.78
C SER A 133 28.77 15.94 -15.40
N GLU A 134 28.88 16.71 -14.32
CA GLU A 134 29.00 16.20 -12.95
C GLU A 134 27.64 15.94 -12.27
N ILE A 135 26.54 16.47 -12.83
CA ILE A 135 25.19 16.38 -12.25
C ILE A 135 24.73 14.93 -12.10
N ILE A 136 24.76 14.13 -13.17
CA ILE A 136 24.30 12.74 -13.16
C ILE A 136 25.18 11.83 -12.28
N PRO A 137 26.53 11.94 -12.34
CA PRO A 137 27.38 11.22 -11.40
C PRO A 137 27.11 11.56 -9.93
N LEU A 138 26.84 12.84 -9.62
CA LEU A 138 26.48 13.22 -8.24
C LEU A 138 25.10 12.64 -7.87
N MET A 139 24.12 12.71 -8.77
CA MET A 139 22.81 12.09 -8.57
C MET A 139 22.93 10.60 -8.23
N ALA A 140 23.78 9.84 -8.94
CA ALA A 140 24.02 8.42 -8.66
C ALA A 140 24.59 8.19 -7.24
N LYS A 141 25.54 9.00 -6.80
CA LYS A 141 26.08 8.93 -5.42
C LYS A 141 25.00 9.21 -4.38
N MET A 142 24.17 10.22 -4.63
CA MET A 142 23.08 10.60 -3.74
C MET A 142 21.98 9.55 -3.69
N TYR A 143 21.69 8.91 -4.82
CA TYR A 143 20.69 7.86 -4.91
C TYR A 143 20.99 6.68 -3.98
N ARG A 144 22.27 6.26 -3.89
CA ARG A 144 22.71 5.20 -2.96
C ARG A 144 22.40 5.50 -1.49
N VAL A 145 22.38 6.76 -1.12
CA VAL A 145 22.12 7.21 0.26
C VAL A 145 20.68 7.74 0.46
N GLY A 146 19.75 7.36 -0.40
CA GLY A 146 18.32 7.66 -0.25
C GLY A 146 17.86 9.03 -0.75
N ILE A 147 18.73 9.77 -1.48
CA ILE A 147 18.36 11.07 -2.04
C ILE A 147 18.01 10.91 -3.51
N GLY A 148 16.75 11.17 -3.85
CA GLY A 148 16.25 11.11 -5.21
C GLY A 148 16.87 12.15 -6.15
N GLY A 149 16.65 11.98 -7.45
CA GLY A 149 17.17 12.89 -8.49
C GLY A 149 16.12 13.23 -9.54
N PHE A 150 16.52 13.34 -10.80
CA PHE A 150 15.66 13.69 -11.93
C PHE A 150 14.78 12.52 -12.42
N PHE A 151 15.25 11.30 -12.24
CA PHE A 151 14.55 10.05 -12.55
C PHE A 151 14.87 9.02 -11.49
N SER A 152 14.17 7.89 -11.47
CA SER A 152 14.49 6.76 -10.60
C SER A 152 14.97 5.55 -11.41
N THR A 153 15.74 4.69 -10.75
CA THR A 153 16.18 3.41 -11.28
C THR A 153 15.95 2.30 -10.25
N GLY A 154 15.81 1.07 -10.71
CA GLY A 154 15.61 -0.06 -9.81
C GLY A 154 15.71 -1.38 -10.56
N ILE A 155 15.81 -2.46 -9.81
CA ILE A 155 15.86 -3.82 -10.34
C ILE A 155 14.56 -4.51 -9.90
N GLY A 156 13.77 -4.98 -10.84
CA GLY A 156 12.52 -5.66 -10.57
C GLY A 156 12.26 -6.77 -11.56
N THR A 157 11.18 -7.50 -11.39
CA THR A 157 10.81 -8.58 -12.30
C THR A 157 10.55 -8.06 -13.72
N ASP A 158 11.12 -8.71 -14.73
CA ASP A 158 10.74 -8.49 -16.13
C ASP A 158 9.33 -9.05 -16.37
N ILE A 159 8.37 -8.19 -16.67
CA ILE A 159 6.97 -8.61 -16.88
C ILE A 159 6.79 -9.58 -18.05
N MET A 160 7.73 -9.61 -19.01
CA MET A 160 7.71 -10.58 -20.12
C MET A 160 8.44 -11.88 -19.81
N ASN A 161 9.22 -11.91 -18.73
CA ASN A 161 9.92 -13.08 -18.23
C ASN A 161 9.98 -13.06 -16.69
N SER A 162 8.94 -13.55 -16.07
CA SER A 162 8.74 -13.51 -14.62
C SER A 162 9.81 -14.24 -13.78
N ASN A 163 10.71 -14.98 -14.41
CA ASN A 163 11.83 -15.64 -13.73
C ASN A 163 13.11 -14.78 -13.70
N ALA A 164 13.13 -13.67 -14.45
CA ALA A 164 14.28 -12.80 -14.56
C ALA A 164 14.06 -11.44 -13.88
N ASN A 165 15.07 -10.95 -13.20
CA ASN A 165 15.13 -9.56 -12.77
C ASN A 165 15.66 -8.69 -13.90
N GLN A 166 15.11 -7.49 -14.05
CA GLN A 166 15.44 -6.51 -15.07
C GLN A 166 15.74 -5.16 -14.45
N LEU A 167 16.76 -4.48 -14.96
CA LEU A 167 17.02 -3.07 -14.63
C LEU A 167 15.99 -2.18 -15.32
N GLY A 168 15.43 -1.22 -14.57
CA GLY A 168 14.47 -0.25 -15.08
C GLY A 168 14.86 1.20 -14.84
N ILE A 169 14.48 2.09 -15.75
CA ILE A 169 14.56 3.55 -15.60
C ILE A 169 13.15 4.11 -15.66
N TYR A 170 12.75 4.89 -14.66
CA TYR A 170 11.39 5.36 -14.47
C TYR A 170 11.34 6.89 -14.37
N GLN A 171 10.20 7.48 -14.74
CA GLN A 171 9.93 8.89 -14.44
C GLN A 171 10.09 9.18 -12.95
N GLY A 172 10.52 10.39 -12.63
CA GLY A 172 10.74 10.82 -11.25
C GLY A 172 11.08 12.30 -11.18
N GLY A 173 11.59 12.73 -10.04
CA GLY A 173 12.13 14.07 -9.90
C GLY A 173 11.15 15.15 -9.44
N VAL A 174 9.84 14.91 -9.48
CA VAL A 174 8.84 15.83 -8.95
C VAL A 174 8.61 15.61 -7.45
N SER A 175 8.15 16.63 -6.74
CA SER A 175 7.92 16.56 -5.28
C SER A 175 6.44 16.64 -4.91
N LEU A 176 5.57 17.10 -5.80
CA LEU A 176 4.11 16.97 -5.65
C LEU A 176 3.67 15.57 -6.11
N PRO A 177 2.56 15.03 -5.59
CA PRO A 177 2.19 13.61 -5.77
C PRO A 177 2.01 13.17 -7.22
N GLU A 178 1.37 13.98 -8.06
CA GLU A 178 1.06 13.65 -9.46
C GLU A 178 1.25 14.87 -10.37
N LYS A 179 1.40 14.63 -11.68
CA LYS A 179 1.63 15.67 -12.70
C LYS A 179 0.54 16.74 -12.73
N GLU A 180 -0.69 16.36 -12.41
CA GLU A 180 -1.86 17.23 -12.41
C GLU A 180 -1.71 18.39 -11.42
N TYR A 181 -0.99 18.21 -10.34
CA TYR A 181 -0.69 19.30 -9.40
C TYR A 181 0.14 20.42 -10.00
N TYR A 182 0.91 20.14 -11.06
CA TYR A 182 1.71 21.14 -11.81
C TYR A 182 0.92 21.82 -12.93
N SER A 183 -0.08 21.15 -13.49
CA SER A 183 -0.78 21.57 -14.72
C SER A 183 -2.21 22.09 -14.51
N ASP A 184 -2.97 21.52 -13.56
CA ASP A 184 -4.38 21.84 -13.37
C ASP A 184 -4.59 23.30 -12.97
N ASN A 185 -5.66 23.90 -13.51
CA ASN A 185 -5.92 25.33 -13.38
C ASN A 185 -7.12 25.66 -12.49
N ASP A 186 -7.66 24.68 -11.76
CA ASP A 186 -8.64 24.95 -10.71
C ASP A 186 -8.02 25.73 -9.54
N GLU A 187 -8.82 26.47 -8.82
CA GLU A 187 -8.35 27.38 -7.76
C GLU A 187 -7.67 26.64 -6.59
N ILE A 188 -8.10 25.41 -6.28
CA ILE A 188 -7.53 24.62 -5.20
C ILE A 188 -6.12 24.19 -5.58
N THR A 189 -5.93 23.63 -6.78
CA THR A 189 -4.62 23.20 -7.26
C THR A 189 -3.66 24.39 -7.44
N LYS A 190 -4.14 25.54 -7.91
CA LYS A 190 -3.36 26.79 -7.95
C LYS A 190 -2.89 27.21 -6.56
N ASN A 191 -3.78 27.14 -5.56
CA ASN A 191 -3.43 27.46 -4.17
C ASN A 191 -2.37 26.48 -3.62
N ILE A 192 -2.53 25.18 -3.87
CA ILE A 192 -1.54 24.18 -3.46
C ILE A 192 -0.17 24.49 -4.09
N ARG A 193 -0.10 24.83 -5.40
CA ARG A 193 1.16 25.25 -6.03
C ARG A 193 1.73 26.54 -5.42
N ALA A 194 0.90 27.50 -5.04
CA ALA A 194 1.37 28.70 -4.35
C ALA A 194 1.97 28.37 -2.99
N LYS A 195 1.31 27.54 -2.19
CA LYS A 195 1.81 27.05 -0.90
C LYS A 195 3.07 26.18 -1.05
N TYR A 196 3.17 25.41 -2.11
CA TYR A 196 4.39 24.65 -2.43
C TYR A 196 5.60 25.57 -2.69
N ARG A 197 5.40 26.69 -3.42
CA ARG A 197 6.46 27.70 -3.62
C ARG A 197 6.89 28.34 -2.31
N GLU A 198 5.92 28.68 -1.44
CA GLU A 198 6.22 29.21 -0.10
C GLU A 198 7.05 28.21 0.71
N TYR A 199 6.65 26.94 0.71
CA TYR A 199 7.37 25.85 1.38
C TYR A 199 8.82 25.72 0.87
N ILE A 200 9.05 25.72 -0.43
CA ILE A 200 10.41 25.65 -1.00
C ILE A 200 11.26 26.84 -0.49
N VAL A 201 10.73 28.06 -0.53
CA VAL A 201 11.45 29.27 -0.05
C VAL A 201 11.77 29.14 1.43
N ASN A 202 10.82 28.72 2.25
CA ASN A 202 11.03 28.58 3.69
C ASN A 202 12.09 27.51 3.99
N MET A 203 12.07 26.38 3.31
CA MET A 203 13.04 25.32 3.49
C MET A 203 14.47 25.75 3.12
N PHE A 204 14.66 26.48 2.01
CA PHE A 204 15.97 27.06 1.68
C PHE A 204 16.44 28.04 2.74
N LYS A 205 15.55 28.91 3.28
CA LYS A 205 15.90 29.83 4.37
C LYS A 205 16.31 29.10 5.64
N LEU A 206 15.62 28.02 6.02
CA LEU A 206 15.98 27.17 7.15
C LEU A 206 17.33 26.49 6.99
N HIS A 207 17.81 26.34 5.75
CA HIS A 207 19.15 25.85 5.43
C HIS A 207 20.20 26.96 5.25
N GLY A 208 19.86 28.20 5.63
CA GLY A 208 20.81 29.32 5.72
C GLY A 208 20.94 30.18 4.47
N PHE A 209 20.10 29.99 3.44
CA PHE A 209 20.08 30.87 2.28
C PHE A 209 19.32 32.17 2.56
N THR A 210 19.76 33.25 1.96
CA THR A 210 19.03 34.54 2.02
C THR A 210 17.66 34.45 1.34
N ALA A 211 16.78 35.37 1.63
CA ALA A 211 15.46 35.43 0.99
C ALA A 211 15.54 35.59 -0.54
N GLU A 212 16.53 36.31 -1.02
CA GLU A 212 16.76 36.50 -2.46
C GLU A 212 17.21 35.20 -3.13
N GLU A 213 18.22 34.53 -2.57
CA GLU A 213 18.71 33.23 -3.03
C GLU A 213 17.61 32.17 -2.98
N ALA A 214 16.87 32.07 -1.88
CA ALA A 214 15.77 31.12 -1.73
C ALA A 214 14.68 31.31 -2.79
N ASN A 215 14.31 32.57 -3.13
CA ASN A 215 13.36 32.85 -4.17
C ASN A 215 13.89 32.51 -5.58
N ALA A 216 15.18 32.76 -5.86
CA ALA A 216 15.81 32.37 -7.11
C ALA A 216 15.83 30.83 -7.27
N LYS A 217 16.26 30.11 -6.22
CA LYS A 217 16.27 28.64 -6.17
C LYS A 217 14.88 28.03 -6.30
N MET A 218 13.87 28.60 -5.65
CA MET A 218 12.48 28.16 -5.81
C MET A 218 12.00 28.26 -7.26
N LYS A 219 12.34 29.34 -7.97
CA LYS A 219 11.98 29.48 -9.39
C LYS A 219 12.65 28.41 -10.25
N ALA A 220 13.93 28.10 -10.00
CA ALA A 220 14.67 27.05 -10.68
C ALA A 220 14.04 25.67 -10.43
N VAL A 221 13.74 25.32 -9.17
CA VAL A 221 13.08 24.08 -8.79
C VAL A 221 11.73 23.95 -9.49
N MET A 222 10.88 24.96 -9.40
CA MET A 222 9.55 24.95 -10.03
C MET A 222 9.62 24.82 -11.55
N ASN A 223 10.58 25.48 -12.20
CA ASN A 223 10.78 25.33 -13.63
C ASN A 223 11.14 23.88 -14.02
N ILE A 224 12.11 23.28 -13.32
CA ILE A 224 12.56 21.91 -13.60
C ILE A 224 11.44 20.89 -13.30
N GLU A 225 10.80 20.96 -12.13
CA GLU A 225 9.73 20.03 -11.78
C GLU A 225 8.51 20.15 -12.70
N THR A 226 8.17 21.37 -13.17
CA THR A 226 7.08 21.57 -14.15
C THR A 226 7.40 20.94 -15.49
N ARG A 227 8.65 21.07 -15.96
CA ARG A 227 9.13 20.42 -17.19
C ARG A 227 9.07 18.91 -17.09
N LEU A 228 9.56 18.34 -15.98
CA LEU A 228 9.51 16.90 -15.73
C LEU A 228 8.05 16.41 -15.70
N ALA A 229 7.19 17.06 -14.92
CA ALA A 229 5.78 16.68 -14.78
C ALA A 229 5.04 16.69 -16.13
N ALA A 230 5.36 17.66 -17.02
CA ALA A 230 4.76 17.74 -18.34
C ALA A 230 5.02 16.51 -19.23
N LYS A 231 6.10 15.75 -18.95
CA LYS A 231 6.49 14.54 -19.68
C LYS A 231 6.17 13.24 -18.94
N HIS A 232 5.65 13.34 -17.71
CA HIS A 232 5.22 12.17 -16.97
C HIS A 232 3.93 11.58 -17.55
N LEU A 233 3.81 10.27 -17.49
CA LEU A 233 2.53 9.59 -17.62
C LEU A 233 1.70 9.87 -16.38
N SER A 234 0.39 10.08 -16.57
CA SER A 234 -0.58 10.16 -15.47
C SER A 234 -0.72 8.83 -14.76
N ARG A 235 -1.35 8.83 -13.59
CA ARG A 235 -1.66 7.62 -12.83
C ARG A 235 -2.51 6.65 -13.63
N VAL A 236 -3.50 7.16 -14.37
CA VAL A 236 -4.37 6.36 -15.26
C VAL A 236 -3.59 5.72 -16.40
N GLU A 237 -2.71 6.48 -17.07
CA GLU A 237 -1.89 5.94 -18.17
C GLU A 237 -0.97 4.82 -17.71
N ARG A 238 -0.37 4.94 -16.51
CA ARG A 238 0.51 3.92 -15.93
C ARG A 238 -0.23 2.63 -15.52
N ARG A 239 -1.56 2.63 -15.47
CA ARG A 239 -2.33 1.40 -15.24
C ARG A 239 -2.15 0.36 -16.34
N ASN A 240 -1.90 0.76 -17.58
CA ASN A 240 -1.53 -0.21 -18.61
C ASN A 240 -0.03 -0.52 -18.51
N PRO A 241 0.37 -1.76 -18.14
CA PRO A 241 1.78 -2.13 -17.98
C PRO A 241 2.63 -1.89 -19.23
N MET A 242 2.03 -2.00 -20.42
CA MET A 242 2.73 -1.76 -21.69
C MET A 242 3.12 -0.31 -21.92
N ASN A 243 2.44 0.65 -21.28
CA ASN A 243 2.86 2.05 -21.33
C ASN A 243 4.17 2.30 -20.57
N SER A 244 4.58 1.37 -19.71
CA SER A 244 5.81 1.41 -18.91
C SER A 244 6.80 0.28 -19.28
N TYR A 245 6.64 -0.33 -20.46
CA TYR A 245 7.53 -1.42 -20.90
C TYR A 245 8.14 -1.11 -22.25
N HIS A 246 9.41 -0.68 -22.26
CA HIS A 246 10.19 -0.36 -23.46
C HIS A 246 11.59 -0.98 -23.30
N LYS A 247 11.63 -2.30 -23.37
CA LYS A 247 12.87 -3.07 -23.28
C LYS A 247 13.77 -2.76 -24.47
N MET A 248 15.03 -2.49 -24.20
CA MET A 248 16.04 -2.17 -25.22
C MET A 248 17.43 -2.63 -24.79
N SER A 249 18.34 -2.72 -25.76
CA SER A 249 19.74 -2.95 -25.45
C SER A 249 20.36 -1.72 -24.78
N TYR A 250 21.41 -1.95 -24.01
CA TYR A 250 22.16 -0.87 -23.38
C TYR A 250 22.81 0.08 -24.39
N ALA A 251 23.19 -0.43 -25.56
CA ALA A 251 23.69 0.39 -26.66
C ALA A 251 22.60 1.30 -27.24
N GLU A 252 21.38 0.81 -27.38
CA GLU A 252 20.24 1.61 -27.82
C GLU A 252 19.90 2.72 -26.82
N LEU A 253 19.96 2.46 -25.52
CA LEU A 253 19.76 3.48 -24.50
C LEU A 253 20.77 4.64 -24.69
N LYS A 254 22.06 4.32 -24.86
CA LYS A 254 23.10 5.35 -25.07
C LYS A 254 22.90 6.16 -26.35
N ASN A 255 22.38 5.53 -27.38
CA ASN A 255 22.04 6.21 -28.64
C ASN A 255 20.76 7.05 -28.53
N THR A 256 19.77 6.58 -27.77
CA THR A 256 18.47 7.24 -27.57
C THR A 256 18.59 8.47 -26.68
N ILE A 257 19.46 8.42 -25.67
CA ILE A 257 19.68 9.50 -24.70
C ILE A 257 21.18 9.70 -24.50
N PRO A 258 21.90 10.28 -25.50
CA PRO A 258 23.34 10.43 -25.47
C PRO A 258 23.83 11.51 -24.50
N GLY A 259 22.94 12.39 -24.00
CA GLY A 259 23.28 13.48 -23.07
C GLY A 259 23.55 13.02 -21.64
N ILE A 260 23.42 11.71 -21.34
CA ILE A 260 23.65 11.13 -20.02
C ILE A 260 24.81 10.12 -20.11
N ASP A 261 25.81 10.26 -19.23
CA ASP A 261 26.89 9.28 -19.07
C ASP A 261 26.38 8.07 -18.25
N TRP A 262 25.70 7.16 -18.96
CA TRP A 262 25.11 5.96 -18.38
C TRP A 262 26.14 5.01 -17.78
N ASP A 263 27.33 4.90 -18.40
CA ASP A 263 28.39 4.01 -17.91
C ASP A 263 28.87 4.46 -16.53
N ARG A 264 29.10 5.75 -16.37
CA ARG A 264 29.50 6.33 -15.09
C ARG A 264 28.37 6.27 -14.04
N TYR A 265 27.12 6.53 -14.49
CA TYR A 265 25.94 6.45 -13.62
C TYR A 265 25.81 5.07 -12.98
N TYR A 266 25.74 4.01 -13.79
CA TYR A 266 25.54 2.65 -13.29
C TYR A 266 26.77 2.09 -12.59
N SER A 267 27.98 2.45 -12.99
CA SER A 267 29.20 2.08 -12.26
C SER A 267 29.17 2.59 -10.82
N ILE A 268 28.70 3.83 -10.58
CA ILE A 268 28.56 4.38 -9.22
C ILE A 268 27.49 3.62 -8.43
N LEU A 269 26.43 3.21 -9.06
CA LEU A 269 25.36 2.40 -8.44
C LEU A 269 25.76 0.94 -8.17
N GLY A 270 26.94 0.51 -8.62
CA GLY A 270 27.40 -0.88 -8.46
C GLY A 270 26.80 -1.86 -9.47
N ILE A 271 26.17 -1.37 -10.55
CA ILE A 271 25.54 -2.19 -11.58
C ILE A 271 26.46 -2.22 -12.81
N ASN A 272 26.98 -3.40 -13.16
CA ASN A 272 27.90 -3.58 -14.27
C ASN A 272 27.41 -4.72 -15.17
N GLY A 273 27.90 -4.78 -16.43
CA GLY A 273 27.56 -5.85 -17.37
C GLY A 273 26.13 -5.77 -17.87
N ILE A 274 25.60 -4.54 -18.05
CA ILE A 274 24.24 -4.32 -18.53
C ILE A 274 24.19 -4.64 -20.04
N GLU A 275 23.38 -5.64 -20.41
CA GLU A 275 23.10 -5.98 -21.80
C GLU A 275 21.79 -5.34 -22.26
N GLU A 276 20.74 -5.47 -21.46
CA GLU A 276 19.40 -4.99 -21.71
C GLU A 276 18.81 -4.32 -20.46
N LEU A 277 17.83 -3.45 -20.66
CA LEU A 277 17.07 -2.80 -19.59
C LEU A 277 15.69 -2.34 -20.11
N ASN A 278 14.82 -1.97 -19.17
CA ASN A 278 13.55 -1.31 -19.48
C ASN A 278 13.66 0.20 -19.29
N LEU A 279 13.58 0.98 -20.38
CA LEU A 279 13.38 2.42 -20.30
C LEU A 279 11.88 2.69 -20.17
N ALA A 280 11.34 2.58 -18.94
CA ALA A 280 9.91 2.57 -18.70
C ALA A 280 9.18 3.83 -19.23
N HIS A 281 9.79 4.99 -19.09
CA HIS A 281 9.19 6.27 -19.48
C HIS A 281 10.14 7.11 -20.34
N PRO A 282 10.28 6.75 -21.65
CA PRO A 282 11.28 7.36 -22.53
C PRO A 282 11.22 8.89 -22.61
N GLU A 283 10.03 9.45 -22.75
CA GLU A 283 9.87 10.90 -22.91
C GLU A 283 10.26 11.69 -21.66
N ALA A 284 9.97 11.12 -20.48
CA ALA A 284 10.37 11.74 -19.22
C ALA A 284 11.90 11.76 -19.06
N VAL A 285 12.59 10.67 -19.45
CA VAL A 285 14.06 10.59 -19.31
C VAL A 285 14.78 11.39 -20.40
N LYS A 286 14.22 11.48 -21.61
CA LYS A 286 14.71 12.41 -22.65
C LYS A 286 14.63 13.87 -22.19
N GLU A 287 13.54 14.24 -21.50
CA GLU A 287 13.39 15.59 -20.93
C GLU A 287 14.45 15.89 -19.88
N VAL A 288 14.88 14.88 -19.08
CA VAL A 288 16.01 15.07 -18.14
C VAL A 288 17.28 15.46 -18.88
N ALA A 289 17.62 14.79 -19.98
CA ALA A 289 18.80 15.15 -20.78
C ALA A 289 18.69 16.58 -21.36
N ALA A 290 17.49 16.96 -21.85
CA ALA A 290 17.21 18.30 -22.32
C ALA A 290 17.32 19.36 -21.21
N ILE A 291 16.79 19.07 -20.01
CA ILE A 291 16.92 19.97 -18.85
C ILE A 291 18.39 20.19 -18.50
N ILE A 292 19.21 19.14 -18.47
CA ILE A 292 20.64 19.25 -18.14
C ILE A 292 21.37 20.09 -19.20
N ASP A 293 21.05 19.91 -20.47
CA ASP A 293 21.68 20.68 -21.56
C ASP A 293 21.26 22.15 -21.55
N GLU A 294 19.97 22.43 -21.42
CA GLU A 294 19.40 23.76 -21.62
C GLU A 294 19.45 24.65 -20.37
N CYS A 295 19.20 24.09 -19.17
CA CYS A 295 19.14 24.90 -17.96
C CYS A 295 20.52 25.44 -17.55
N PRO A 296 20.60 26.65 -16.98
CA PRO A 296 21.82 27.16 -16.36
C PRO A 296 22.32 26.19 -15.28
N LEU A 297 23.65 26.07 -15.14
CA LEU A 297 24.26 25.21 -14.11
C LEU A 297 23.77 25.58 -12.69
N ALA A 298 23.58 26.87 -12.42
CA ALA A 298 23.05 27.33 -11.13
C ALA A 298 21.65 26.79 -10.83
N ASP A 299 20.78 26.61 -11.83
CA ASP A 299 19.43 26.08 -11.66
C ASP A 299 19.49 24.56 -11.37
N LEU A 300 20.39 23.84 -12.05
CA LEU A 300 20.61 22.41 -11.81
C LEU A 300 21.17 22.17 -10.38
N ILE A 301 22.11 23.03 -9.94
CA ILE A 301 22.62 23.01 -8.57
C ILE A 301 21.48 23.27 -7.57
N ALA A 302 20.66 24.31 -7.79
CA ALA A 302 19.52 24.63 -6.93
C ALA A 302 18.53 23.48 -6.82
N TYR A 303 18.26 22.78 -7.93
CA TYR A 303 17.41 21.60 -7.93
C TYR A 303 18.03 20.42 -7.13
N MET A 304 19.32 20.15 -7.30
CA MET A 304 19.99 19.09 -6.53
C MET A 304 20.06 19.42 -5.03
N GLU A 305 20.30 20.70 -4.66
CA GLU A 305 20.18 21.15 -3.27
C GLU A 305 18.76 20.92 -2.73
N TRP A 306 17.74 21.23 -3.52
CA TRP A 306 16.34 20.95 -3.15
C TRP A 306 16.11 19.47 -2.90
N LYS A 307 16.68 18.58 -3.71
CA LYS A 307 16.56 17.12 -3.48
C LYS A 307 17.19 16.70 -2.16
N VAL A 308 18.34 17.25 -1.79
CA VAL A 308 18.95 17.01 -0.46
C VAL A 308 18.01 17.51 0.65
N ILE A 309 17.61 18.78 0.59
CA ILE A 309 16.74 19.43 1.59
C ILE A 309 15.45 18.64 1.78
N ARG A 310 14.79 18.28 0.68
CA ARG A 310 13.50 17.59 0.72
C ARG A 310 13.61 16.17 1.27
N SER A 311 14.63 15.40 0.83
CA SER A 311 14.79 14.00 1.26
C SER A 311 15.14 13.91 2.76
N THR A 312 15.87 14.89 3.32
CA THR A 312 16.32 14.87 4.71
C THR A 312 15.46 15.68 5.67
N SER A 313 14.34 16.24 5.19
CA SER A 313 13.50 17.18 5.96
C SER A 313 12.94 16.61 7.27
N ASN A 314 12.72 15.31 7.37
CA ASN A 314 12.22 14.64 8.58
C ASN A 314 13.36 14.13 9.49
N GLU A 315 14.61 14.35 9.12
CA GLU A 315 15.77 13.84 9.83
C GLU A 315 16.48 14.91 10.68
N LEU A 316 16.10 16.18 10.50
CA LEU A 316 16.77 17.35 11.08
C LEU A 316 15.99 17.96 12.26
N THR A 317 15.90 19.27 12.33
CA THR A 317 15.29 19.99 13.46
C THR A 317 13.78 19.89 13.48
N ASP A 318 13.19 20.13 14.65
CA ASP A 318 11.74 20.23 14.82
C ASP A 318 11.11 21.32 13.93
N GLU A 319 11.83 22.42 13.70
CA GLU A 319 11.37 23.54 12.86
C GLU A 319 11.27 23.11 11.37
N ILE A 320 12.28 22.42 10.86
CA ILE A 320 12.30 21.89 9.48
C ILE A 320 11.20 20.82 9.30
N GLU A 321 11.05 19.95 10.28
CA GLU A 321 10.02 18.92 10.28
C GLU A 321 8.61 19.53 10.34
N ALA A 322 8.42 20.60 11.14
CA ALA A 322 7.16 21.33 11.24
C ALA A 322 6.80 22.04 9.91
N GLU A 323 7.76 22.66 9.22
CA GLU A 323 7.54 23.30 7.93
C GLU A 323 7.13 22.23 6.86
N THR A 324 7.75 21.06 6.90
CA THR A 324 7.41 19.94 6.04
C THR A 324 5.99 19.43 6.33
N PHE A 325 5.61 19.33 7.60
CA PHE A 325 4.27 18.96 8.00
C PHE A 325 3.23 20.01 7.60
N ALA A 326 3.55 21.30 7.73
CA ALA A 326 2.65 22.40 7.35
C ALA A 326 2.23 22.29 5.87
N PHE A 327 3.12 21.86 4.99
CA PHE A 327 2.77 21.67 3.58
C PHE A 327 2.14 20.28 3.33
N TYR A 328 2.87 19.18 3.54
CA TYR A 328 2.39 17.82 3.18
C TYR A 328 1.29 17.30 4.10
N GLY A 329 1.34 17.63 5.37
CA GLY A 329 0.33 17.23 6.34
C GLY A 329 -0.90 18.12 6.29
N THR A 330 -0.73 19.44 6.34
CA THR A 330 -1.86 20.37 6.47
C THR A 330 -2.43 20.76 5.11
N VAL A 331 -1.61 21.30 4.19
CA VAL A 331 -2.13 21.81 2.91
C VAL A 331 -2.62 20.68 2.01
N LEU A 332 -1.88 19.58 1.89
CA LEU A 332 -2.26 18.47 1.00
C LEU A 332 -3.29 17.52 1.62
N SER A 333 -3.17 17.18 2.90
CA SER A 333 -3.99 16.12 3.54
C SER A 333 -4.98 16.64 4.58
N GLY A 334 -4.98 17.93 4.92
CA GLY A 334 -5.91 18.53 5.88
C GLY A 334 -5.66 18.18 7.35
N LYS A 335 -4.53 17.54 7.69
CA LYS A 335 -4.14 17.29 9.10
C LYS A 335 -3.89 18.62 9.81
N LYS A 336 -4.30 18.73 11.07
CA LYS A 336 -4.14 19.98 11.84
C LYS A 336 -2.94 19.95 12.77
N VAL A 337 -2.58 18.76 13.29
CA VAL A 337 -1.42 18.56 14.15
C VAL A 337 -0.63 17.35 13.69
N GLN A 338 0.68 17.40 13.90
CA GLN A 338 1.57 16.28 13.62
C GLN A 338 1.38 15.19 14.67
N GLN A 339 1.52 13.92 14.25
CA GLN A 339 1.49 12.80 15.18
C GLN A 339 2.58 12.92 16.27
N PRO A 340 2.34 12.42 17.48
CA PRO A 340 3.33 12.40 18.55
C PRO A 340 4.65 11.77 18.10
N ARG A 341 5.78 12.28 18.59
CA ARG A 341 7.12 11.85 18.17
C ARG A 341 7.33 10.33 18.30
N TRP A 342 6.81 9.72 19.36
CA TRP A 342 6.96 8.28 19.54
C TRP A 342 6.32 7.45 18.41
N LYS A 343 5.19 7.90 17.85
CA LYS A 343 4.56 7.24 16.68
C LYS A 343 5.47 7.35 15.47
N ARG A 344 6.01 8.55 15.22
CA ARG A 344 6.93 8.80 14.11
C ARG A 344 8.23 8.02 14.27
N ALA A 345 8.77 7.92 15.49
CA ALA A 345 9.95 7.11 15.80
C ALA A 345 9.69 5.62 15.54
N LEU A 346 8.52 5.13 15.93
CA LEU A 346 8.11 3.76 15.66
C LEU A 346 7.97 3.50 14.15
N ASP A 347 7.38 4.45 13.41
CA ASP A 347 7.23 4.32 11.95
C ASP A 347 8.61 4.25 11.26
N VAL A 348 9.61 5.01 11.73
CA VAL A 348 11.00 4.93 11.24
C VAL A 348 11.61 3.55 11.53
N VAL A 349 11.52 3.07 12.77
CA VAL A 349 12.06 1.75 13.13
C VAL A 349 11.37 0.64 12.33
N ASN A 350 10.06 0.71 12.21
CA ASN A 350 9.27 -0.26 11.45
C ASN A 350 9.59 -0.23 9.94
N GLY A 351 9.83 0.95 9.38
CA GLY A 351 10.19 1.11 7.97
C GLY A 351 11.62 0.67 7.64
N SER A 352 12.56 0.81 8.58
CA SER A 352 13.98 0.52 8.35
C SER A 352 14.43 -0.86 8.85
N LEU A 353 13.77 -1.39 9.87
CA LEU A 353 14.11 -2.65 10.56
C LEU A 353 12.88 -3.55 10.67
N GLY A 354 12.03 -3.52 9.65
CA GLY A 354 10.69 -4.11 9.68
C GLY A 354 10.67 -5.60 9.92
N ASP A 355 11.61 -6.37 9.38
CA ASP A 355 11.67 -7.82 9.59
C ASP A 355 12.15 -8.18 10.98
N ILE A 356 13.06 -7.41 11.57
CA ILE A 356 13.45 -7.60 12.97
C ILE A 356 12.23 -7.44 13.90
N LEU A 357 11.44 -6.37 13.65
CA LEU A 357 10.20 -6.16 14.40
C LEU A 357 9.14 -7.23 14.07
N GLY A 358 9.08 -7.67 12.82
CA GLY A 358 8.18 -8.73 12.37
C GLY A 358 8.40 -10.05 13.09
N GLU A 359 9.65 -10.47 13.24
CA GLU A 359 10.02 -11.68 14.00
C GLU A 359 9.57 -11.60 15.46
N LEU A 360 9.85 -10.48 16.12
CA LEU A 360 9.40 -10.24 17.51
C LEU A 360 7.87 -10.18 17.62
N TYR A 361 7.22 -9.55 16.64
CA TYR A 361 5.77 -9.39 16.61
C TYR A 361 5.04 -10.73 16.48
N VAL A 362 5.41 -11.56 15.52
CA VAL A 362 4.72 -12.85 15.30
C VAL A 362 4.96 -13.82 16.43
N ALA A 363 6.16 -13.83 17.02
CA ALA A 363 6.46 -14.66 18.20
C ALA A 363 5.54 -14.39 19.39
N LYS A 364 5.05 -13.14 19.52
CA LYS A 364 4.24 -12.70 20.67
C LYS A 364 2.74 -12.58 20.35
N HIS A 365 2.37 -12.23 19.11
CA HIS A 365 1.02 -11.81 18.76
C HIS A 365 0.32 -12.65 17.69
N PHE A 366 1.00 -13.62 17.05
CA PHE A 366 0.37 -14.44 16.02
C PHE A 366 0.42 -15.94 16.33
N PRO A 367 -0.67 -16.51 16.88
CA PRO A 367 -0.71 -17.91 17.25
C PRO A 367 -0.78 -18.83 16.00
N PRO A 368 -0.13 -20.01 16.01
CA PRO A 368 -0.16 -20.96 14.89
C PRO A 368 -1.57 -21.36 14.43
N ALA A 369 -2.52 -21.47 15.35
CA ALA A 369 -3.92 -21.80 15.04
C ALA A 369 -4.60 -20.76 14.13
N ALA A 370 -4.20 -19.48 14.19
CA ALA A 370 -4.69 -18.45 13.29
C ALA A 370 -4.23 -18.71 11.84
N LYS A 371 -2.96 -19.10 11.65
CA LYS A 371 -2.42 -19.47 10.33
C LYS A 371 -3.18 -20.67 9.73
N GLU A 372 -3.47 -21.67 10.52
CA GLU A 372 -4.22 -22.86 10.09
C GLU A 372 -5.66 -22.49 9.67
N ARG A 373 -6.37 -21.71 10.47
CA ARG A 373 -7.73 -21.25 10.16
C ARG A 373 -7.77 -20.40 8.89
N MET A 374 -6.80 -19.50 8.72
CA MET A 374 -6.65 -18.70 7.50
C MET A 374 -6.37 -19.55 6.26
N THR A 375 -5.49 -20.56 6.39
CA THR A 375 -5.21 -21.50 5.28
C THR A 375 -6.50 -22.21 4.82
N GLN A 376 -7.36 -22.59 5.77
CA GLN A 376 -8.65 -23.20 5.42
C GLN A 376 -9.59 -22.22 4.72
N LEU A 377 -9.66 -20.96 5.18
CA LEU A 377 -10.46 -19.91 4.51
C LEU A 377 -9.99 -19.70 3.08
N VAL A 378 -8.69 -19.51 2.87
CA VAL A 378 -8.11 -19.33 1.52
C VAL A 378 -8.48 -20.49 0.60
N LYS A 379 -8.36 -21.73 1.08
CA LYS A 379 -8.71 -22.93 0.30
C LYS A 379 -10.20 -22.95 -0.07
N ASN A 380 -11.09 -22.59 0.85
CA ASN A 380 -12.52 -22.52 0.58
C ASN A 380 -12.84 -21.45 -0.48
N LEU A 381 -12.15 -20.30 -0.44
CA LEU A 381 -12.34 -19.25 -1.43
C LEU A 381 -11.77 -19.65 -2.81
N GLN A 382 -10.65 -20.38 -2.86
CA GLN A 382 -10.14 -20.94 -4.13
C GLN A 382 -11.16 -21.86 -4.79
N ILE A 383 -11.78 -22.73 -4.01
CA ILE A 383 -12.85 -23.61 -4.52
C ILE A 383 -14.03 -22.78 -5.05
N ALA A 384 -14.48 -21.80 -4.26
CA ALA A 384 -15.61 -20.95 -4.65
C ALA A 384 -15.32 -20.12 -5.91
N LEU A 385 -14.09 -19.61 -6.08
CA LEU A 385 -13.70 -18.91 -7.30
C LEU A 385 -13.72 -19.85 -8.51
N GLY A 386 -13.25 -21.10 -8.37
CA GLY A 386 -13.35 -22.12 -9.41
C GLY A 386 -14.80 -22.38 -9.83
N GLU A 387 -15.73 -22.55 -8.87
CA GLU A 387 -17.16 -22.72 -9.12
C GLU A 387 -17.76 -21.50 -9.85
N ARG A 388 -17.32 -20.29 -9.49
CA ARG A 388 -17.78 -19.07 -10.14
C ARG A 388 -17.27 -18.92 -11.57
N ILE A 389 -16.01 -19.28 -11.84
CA ILE A 389 -15.45 -19.33 -13.20
C ILE A 389 -16.26 -20.31 -14.06
N ASP A 390 -16.57 -21.50 -13.55
CA ASP A 390 -17.37 -22.49 -14.27
C ASP A 390 -18.79 -22.01 -14.60
N ALA A 391 -19.38 -21.21 -13.73
CA ALA A 391 -20.73 -20.66 -13.88
C ALA A 391 -20.84 -19.51 -14.91
N GLN A 392 -19.70 -18.91 -15.36
CA GLN A 392 -19.75 -17.76 -16.29
C GLN A 392 -20.16 -18.20 -17.70
N GLU A 393 -21.34 -17.79 -18.14
CA GLU A 393 -21.86 -18.11 -19.49
C GLU A 393 -21.16 -17.31 -20.60
N TRP A 394 -20.63 -16.14 -20.29
CA TRP A 394 -19.96 -15.29 -21.26
C TRP A 394 -18.53 -15.73 -21.60
N MET A 395 -17.90 -16.53 -20.76
CA MET A 395 -16.52 -17.00 -20.87
C MET A 395 -16.46 -18.33 -21.62
N SER A 396 -15.59 -18.43 -22.61
CA SER A 396 -15.35 -19.66 -23.39
C SER A 396 -14.75 -20.79 -22.54
N ALA A 397 -14.90 -22.02 -22.99
CA ALA A 397 -14.29 -23.17 -22.31
C ALA A 397 -12.74 -23.09 -22.29
N GLU A 398 -12.13 -22.49 -23.32
CA GLU A 398 -10.69 -22.29 -23.40
C GLU A 398 -10.21 -21.34 -22.32
N THR A 399 -10.83 -20.16 -22.19
CA THR A 399 -10.51 -19.17 -21.16
C THR A 399 -10.80 -19.70 -19.75
N LYS A 400 -11.90 -20.43 -19.53
CA LYS A 400 -12.18 -21.09 -18.24
C LYS A 400 -11.08 -22.06 -17.84
N LYS A 401 -10.61 -22.89 -18.77
CA LYS A 401 -9.51 -23.83 -18.51
C LYS A 401 -8.24 -23.09 -18.08
N ALA A 402 -7.84 -22.07 -18.82
CA ALA A 402 -6.66 -21.28 -18.49
C ALA A 402 -6.83 -20.52 -17.15
N ALA A 403 -8.03 -20.02 -16.83
CA ALA A 403 -8.35 -19.41 -15.56
C ALA A 403 -8.19 -20.40 -14.38
N HIS A 404 -8.65 -21.64 -14.52
CA HIS A 404 -8.43 -22.70 -13.54
C HIS A 404 -6.94 -23.04 -13.38
N GLU A 405 -6.18 -23.11 -14.48
CA GLU A 405 -4.73 -23.32 -14.40
C GLU A 405 -4.06 -22.22 -13.59
N LYS A 406 -4.43 -20.95 -13.83
CA LYS A 406 -3.90 -19.80 -13.09
C LYS A 406 -4.31 -19.84 -11.61
N LEU A 407 -5.57 -20.11 -11.30
CA LEU A 407 -6.07 -20.25 -9.94
C LEU A 407 -5.33 -21.35 -9.15
N ASN A 408 -5.04 -22.47 -9.79
CA ASN A 408 -4.37 -23.60 -9.16
C ASN A 408 -2.86 -23.36 -8.92
N THR A 409 -2.27 -22.35 -9.54
CA THR A 409 -0.86 -21.97 -9.37
C THR A 409 -0.65 -20.80 -8.43
N PHE A 410 -1.71 -20.30 -7.77
CA PHE A 410 -1.55 -19.24 -6.77
C PHE A 410 -0.60 -19.67 -5.65
N THR A 411 0.47 -18.91 -5.47
CA THR A 411 1.29 -18.98 -4.26
C THR A 411 0.58 -18.25 -3.13
N VAL A 412 0.44 -18.90 -1.97
CA VAL A 412 -0.31 -18.35 -0.83
C VAL A 412 0.65 -18.12 0.32
N LYS A 413 0.79 -16.84 0.73
CA LYS A 413 1.63 -16.39 1.84
C LYS A 413 0.75 -15.94 3.01
N ILE A 414 0.88 -16.55 4.19
CA ILE A 414 0.04 -16.27 5.37
C ILE A 414 0.90 -16.04 6.61
N GLY A 415 0.70 -14.91 7.25
CA GLY A 415 1.27 -14.57 8.54
C GLY A 415 2.65 -13.97 8.46
N TYR A 416 3.67 -14.76 8.13
CA TYR A 416 5.07 -14.35 8.12
C TYR A 416 5.93 -15.25 7.22
N PRO A 417 7.11 -14.76 6.75
CA PRO A 417 8.02 -15.52 5.89
C PRO A 417 8.73 -16.64 6.67
N ASP A 418 9.11 -17.71 5.96
CA ASP A 418 9.89 -18.80 6.55
C ASP A 418 11.37 -18.42 6.76
N LYS A 419 11.85 -17.39 6.05
CA LYS A 419 13.21 -16.85 6.13
C LYS A 419 13.17 -15.35 6.35
N TRP A 420 13.86 -14.88 7.38
CA TRP A 420 14.00 -13.46 7.71
C TRP A 420 15.18 -12.81 6.99
N ASP A 421 15.07 -11.52 6.75
CA ASP A 421 16.16 -10.72 6.19
C ASP A 421 17.36 -10.63 7.12
N ASP A 422 18.57 -10.62 6.53
CA ASP A 422 19.84 -10.53 7.28
C ASP A 422 20.31 -9.07 7.39
N TYR A 423 20.24 -8.53 8.60
CA TYR A 423 20.72 -7.21 8.96
C TYR A 423 22.12 -7.20 9.57
N SER A 424 22.88 -8.31 9.52
CA SER A 424 24.21 -8.41 10.17
C SER A 424 25.23 -7.37 9.67
N LYS A 425 25.13 -6.97 8.41
CA LYS A 425 25.98 -5.94 7.78
C LYS A 425 25.54 -4.51 8.07
N LEU A 426 24.30 -4.30 8.50
CA LEU A 426 23.80 -2.98 8.84
C LEU A 426 24.40 -2.52 10.16
N THR A 427 24.93 -1.31 10.20
CA THR A 427 25.40 -0.65 11.42
C THR A 427 24.54 0.56 11.76
N VAL A 428 23.92 0.54 12.93
CA VAL A 428 23.28 1.70 13.56
C VAL A 428 24.20 2.18 14.67
N ASP A 429 24.77 3.38 14.52
CA ASP A 429 25.79 3.94 15.42
C ASP A 429 25.23 5.16 16.17
N PRO A 430 24.94 5.05 17.47
CA PRO A 430 24.40 6.16 18.26
C PRO A 430 25.37 7.32 18.47
N SER A 431 26.66 7.15 18.16
CA SER A 431 27.65 8.25 18.23
C SER A 431 27.50 9.24 17.06
N LEU A 432 26.92 8.78 15.93
CA LEU A 432 26.64 9.59 14.76
C LEU A 432 25.26 10.26 14.86
N SER A 433 25.01 11.25 14.00
CA SER A 433 23.69 11.89 13.92
C SER A 433 22.61 10.91 13.40
N TYR A 434 21.35 11.22 13.69
CA TYR A 434 20.23 10.47 13.15
C TYR A 434 20.23 10.48 11.60
N ALA A 435 20.42 11.63 10.98
CA ALA A 435 20.49 11.76 9.53
C ALA A 435 21.65 10.96 8.89
N GLU A 436 22.81 10.82 9.58
CA GLU A 436 23.89 9.97 9.09
C GLU A 436 23.50 8.48 9.14
N ASN A 437 22.82 8.05 10.20
CA ASN A 437 22.31 6.68 10.29
C ASN A 437 21.25 6.40 9.22
N CYS A 438 20.37 7.35 8.88
CA CYS A 438 19.42 7.21 7.77
C CYS A 438 20.15 6.96 6.44
N ARG A 439 21.22 7.70 6.16
CA ARG A 439 22.04 7.49 4.96
C ARG A 439 22.67 6.09 4.92
N ARG A 440 23.21 5.62 6.04
CA ARG A 440 23.80 4.27 6.14
C ARG A 440 22.77 3.17 5.94
N MET A 441 21.56 3.34 6.48
CA MET A 441 20.46 2.41 6.25
C MET A 441 20.08 2.39 4.76
N SER A 442 19.93 3.55 4.12
CA SER A 442 19.62 3.63 2.69
C SER A 442 20.73 3.01 1.81
N GLU A 443 21.99 3.21 2.16
CA GLU A 443 23.13 2.60 1.44
C GLU A 443 23.12 1.08 1.59
N PHE A 444 22.87 0.58 2.80
CA PHE A 444 22.74 -0.85 3.06
C PHE A 444 21.58 -1.46 2.24
N ASP A 445 20.41 -0.80 2.24
CA ASP A 445 19.24 -1.28 1.50
C ASP A 445 19.53 -1.32 -0.01
N TRP A 446 20.19 -0.30 -0.55
CA TRP A 446 20.60 -0.27 -1.95
C TRP A 446 21.58 -1.39 -2.29
N GLU A 447 22.65 -1.56 -1.49
CA GLU A 447 23.66 -2.60 -1.70
C GLU A 447 23.04 -4.01 -1.60
N LYS A 448 22.14 -4.23 -0.64
CA LYS A 448 21.39 -5.48 -0.49
C LYS A 448 20.54 -5.72 -1.73
N HIS A 449 19.73 -4.71 -2.16
CA HIS A 449 18.88 -4.79 -3.33
C HIS A 449 19.66 -5.18 -4.60
N VAL A 450 20.80 -4.53 -4.85
CA VAL A 450 21.68 -4.89 -5.99
C VAL A 450 22.24 -6.30 -5.83
N ALA A 451 22.73 -6.66 -4.65
CA ALA A 451 23.33 -7.97 -4.40
C ALA A 451 22.35 -9.12 -4.51
N GLU A 452 21.09 -8.92 -4.17
CA GLU A 452 20.04 -9.95 -4.20
C GLU A 452 19.36 -10.09 -5.55
N LYS A 453 19.28 -9.01 -6.35
CA LYS A 453 18.48 -9.00 -7.59
C LYS A 453 19.29 -8.90 -8.88
N TRP A 454 20.42 -8.14 -8.90
CA TRP A 454 21.16 -7.94 -10.14
C TRP A 454 21.86 -9.22 -10.61
N GLY A 455 21.53 -9.64 -11.84
CA GLY A 455 22.07 -10.87 -12.45
C GLY A 455 21.58 -12.16 -11.79
N LYS A 456 20.51 -12.10 -11.00
CA LYS A 456 19.90 -13.25 -10.33
C LYS A 456 18.47 -13.49 -10.77
N PRO A 457 17.96 -14.73 -10.67
CA PRO A 457 16.56 -15.03 -10.89
C PRO A 457 15.70 -14.33 -9.84
N VAL A 458 14.40 -14.21 -10.15
CA VAL A 458 13.40 -13.69 -9.21
C VAL A 458 13.28 -14.63 -8.01
N ASP A 459 13.36 -14.08 -6.81
CA ASP A 459 13.08 -14.81 -5.57
C ASP A 459 11.56 -14.82 -5.33
N ARG A 460 10.92 -15.98 -5.49
CA ARG A 460 9.47 -16.14 -5.29
C ARG A 460 9.08 -16.28 -3.83
N ASP A 461 10.05 -16.43 -2.92
CA ASP A 461 9.81 -16.48 -1.47
C ASP A 461 9.86 -15.07 -0.83
N GLU A 462 10.33 -14.05 -1.57
CA GLU A 462 10.38 -12.66 -1.10
C GLU A 462 8.99 -12.15 -0.70
N TRP A 463 8.87 -11.54 0.49
CA TRP A 463 7.67 -10.87 0.95
C TRP A 463 7.77 -9.37 0.67
N HIS A 464 6.67 -8.78 0.14
CA HIS A 464 6.63 -7.33 -0.15
C HIS A 464 5.97 -6.50 0.96
N MET A 465 5.55 -7.17 2.03
CA MET A 465 5.02 -6.54 3.25
C MET A 465 5.57 -7.27 4.47
N THR A 466 5.91 -6.51 5.52
CA THR A 466 6.32 -7.09 6.79
C THR A 466 5.14 -7.74 7.53
N PRO A 467 5.37 -8.72 8.40
CA PRO A 467 4.30 -9.45 9.09
C PRO A 467 3.33 -8.58 9.91
N GLN A 468 3.80 -7.48 10.47
CA GLN A 468 2.97 -6.55 11.26
C GLN A 468 2.14 -5.57 10.42
N THR A 469 2.24 -5.62 9.10
CA THR A 469 1.49 -4.75 8.18
C THR A 469 0.00 -5.07 8.22
N VAL A 470 -0.83 -4.04 8.37
CA VAL A 470 -2.30 -4.13 8.26
C VAL A 470 -2.70 -3.88 6.81
N ASN A 471 -2.48 -4.88 5.98
CA ASN A 471 -2.85 -4.92 4.56
C ASN A 471 -2.73 -6.34 4.01
N ALA A 472 -3.06 -6.52 2.72
CA ALA A 472 -2.85 -7.71 1.91
C ALA A 472 -2.39 -7.29 0.52
N TYR A 473 -1.93 -8.22 -0.33
CA TYR A 473 -1.62 -7.92 -1.72
C TYR A 473 -1.72 -9.15 -2.63
N TYR A 474 -1.96 -8.90 -3.91
CA TYR A 474 -1.70 -9.79 -5.03
C TYR A 474 -0.50 -9.27 -5.84
N ASN A 475 0.42 -10.17 -6.21
CA ASN A 475 1.54 -9.85 -7.11
C ASN A 475 1.37 -10.62 -8.42
N PRO A 476 1.12 -9.95 -9.56
CA PRO A 476 0.87 -10.62 -10.84
C PRO A 476 2.10 -11.35 -11.40
N THR A 477 3.32 -10.86 -11.11
CA THR A 477 4.55 -11.43 -11.67
C THR A 477 5.00 -12.71 -10.98
N THR A 478 4.52 -13.00 -9.78
CA THR A 478 4.74 -14.25 -9.05
C THR A 478 3.46 -15.06 -8.87
N ASN A 479 2.33 -14.52 -9.33
CA ASN A 479 0.99 -15.09 -9.16
C ASN A 479 0.72 -15.47 -7.69
N GLU A 480 0.96 -14.54 -6.78
CA GLU A 480 0.87 -14.76 -5.34
C GLU A 480 -0.13 -13.84 -4.64
N ILE A 481 -0.76 -14.36 -3.59
CA ILE A 481 -1.57 -13.61 -2.62
C ILE A 481 -0.91 -13.68 -1.26
N CYS A 482 -0.88 -12.55 -0.54
CA CYS A 482 -0.22 -12.44 0.74
C CYS A 482 -1.11 -11.77 1.79
N PHE A 483 -1.16 -12.39 2.98
CA PHE A 483 -1.93 -11.94 4.13
C PHE A 483 -1.02 -11.88 5.37
N PRO A 484 -0.37 -10.73 5.64
CA PRO A 484 0.47 -10.55 6.83
C PRO A 484 -0.29 -10.76 8.14
N ALA A 485 0.41 -11.19 9.20
CA ALA A 485 -0.18 -11.42 10.52
C ALA A 485 -0.92 -10.19 11.08
N GLY A 486 -0.47 -8.99 10.71
CA GLY A 486 -1.01 -7.72 11.19
C GLY A 486 -2.48 -7.48 10.86
N ILE A 487 -2.98 -7.97 9.71
CA ILE A 487 -4.39 -7.84 9.33
C ILE A 487 -5.26 -8.97 9.92
N LEU A 488 -4.65 -10.09 10.35
CA LEU A 488 -5.35 -11.28 10.82
C LEU A 488 -5.85 -11.15 12.27
N GLN A 489 -6.51 -10.04 12.56
CA GLN A 489 -7.05 -9.66 13.85
C GLN A 489 -8.42 -8.98 13.68
N TYR A 490 -9.19 -8.86 14.78
CA TYR A 490 -10.41 -8.07 14.78
C TYR A 490 -10.13 -6.62 14.32
N PRO A 491 -10.94 -6.00 13.43
CA PRO A 491 -12.26 -6.46 12.95
C PRO A 491 -12.22 -7.26 11.64
N PHE A 492 -11.05 -7.65 11.14
CA PHE A 492 -10.93 -8.40 9.88
C PHE A 492 -11.06 -9.91 10.10
N PHE A 493 -10.49 -10.41 11.19
CA PHE A 493 -10.50 -11.84 11.53
C PHE A 493 -10.62 -12.03 13.04
N ASP A 494 -11.44 -12.99 13.47
CA ASP A 494 -11.50 -13.43 14.86
C ASP A 494 -11.70 -14.96 14.91
N MET A 495 -10.80 -15.63 15.62
CA MET A 495 -10.83 -17.10 15.80
C MET A 495 -12.12 -17.63 16.44
N ASN A 496 -12.80 -16.79 17.24
CA ASN A 496 -14.02 -17.13 17.97
C ASN A 496 -15.30 -16.64 17.30
N ALA A 497 -15.17 -15.86 16.17
CA ALA A 497 -16.30 -15.39 15.42
C ALA A 497 -16.93 -16.50 14.57
N ASP A 498 -18.22 -16.35 14.29
CA ASP A 498 -18.91 -17.23 13.36
C ASP A 498 -18.44 -17.01 11.90
N ASP A 499 -18.81 -17.93 11.02
CA ASP A 499 -18.39 -17.89 9.63
C ASP A 499 -18.99 -16.68 8.87
N ALA A 500 -20.18 -16.19 9.25
CA ALA A 500 -20.76 -15.01 8.64
C ALA A 500 -19.89 -13.77 8.84
N PHE A 501 -19.31 -13.62 10.05
CA PHE A 501 -18.37 -12.54 10.35
C PHE A 501 -17.06 -12.70 9.55
N ASN A 502 -16.39 -13.86 9.67
CA ASN A 502 -15.07 -14.05 9.06
C ASN A 502 -15.11 -14.03 7.52
N TYR A 503 -16.13 -14.66 6.90
CA TYR A 503 -16.29 -14.58 5.44
C TYR A 503 -16.70 -13.17 4.98
N GLY A 504 -17.50 -12.43 5.76
CA GLY A 504 -17.88 -11.06 5.45
C GLY A 504 -16.71 -10.06 5.56
N ALA A 505 -15.75 -10.31 6.43
CA ALA A 505 -14.56 -9.47 6.64
C ALA A 505 -13.35 -10.01 5.87
N ILE A 506 -12.49 -10.79 6.53
CA ILE A 506 -11.24 -11.30 5.91
C ILE A 506 -11.51 -12.16 4.67
N GLY A 507 -12.64 -12.87 4.62
CA GLY A 507 -13.01 -13.66 3.45
C GLY A 507 -13.18 -12.79 2.21
N VAL A 508 -13.82 -11.62 2.33
CA VAL A 508 -13.94 -10.67 1.20
C VAL A 508 -12.56 -10.11 0.82
N VAL A 509 -11.67 -9.83 1.79
CA VAL A 509 -10.29 -9.40 1.49
C VAL A 509 -9.53 -10.50 0.73
N ILE A 510 -9.64 -11.77 1.15
CA ILE A 510 -9.02 -12.89 0.44
C ILE A 510 -9.55 -12.98 -1.01
N GLY A 511 -10.87 -12.91 -1.17
CA GLY A 511 -11.51 -12.94 -2.49
C GLY A 511 -11.13 -11.73 -3.36
N HIS A 512 -10.93 -10.56 -2.76
CA HIS A 512 -10.42 -9.35 -3.40
C HIS A 512 -9.03 -9.57 -3.99
N GLU A 513 -8.08 -10.07 -3.18
CA GLU A 513 -6.73 -10.36 -3.66
C GLU A 513 -6.71 -11.46 -4.74
N MET A 514 -7.55 -12.49 -4.60
CA MET A 514 -7.70 -13.50 -5.66
C MET A 514 -8.25 -12.90 -6.96
N THR A 515 -9.20 -11.97 -6.85
CA THR A 515 -9.81 -11.32 -8.01
C THR A 515 -8.82 -10.43 -8.76
N HIS A 516 -7.82 -9.85 -8.07
CA HIS A 516 -6.73 -9.13 -8.74
C HIS A 516 -5.97 -9.99 -9.75
N GLY A 517 -5.93 -11.31 -9.60
CA GLY A 517 -5.40 -12.22 -10.63
C GLY A 517 -6.21 -12.22 -11.94
N PHE A 518 -7.44 -11.70 -11.91
CA PHE A 518 -8.42 -11.76 -12.99
C PHE A 518 -9.09 -10.40 -13.28
N ASP A 519 -8.62 -9.31 -12.67
CA ASP A 519 -9.09 -7.95 -12.94
C ASP A 519 -8.58 -7.43 -14.30
N ASP A 520 -8.81 -6.16 -14.61
CA ASP A 520 -8.43 -5.54 -15.89
C ASP A 520 -6.93 -5.59 -16.17
N GLN A 521 -6.09 -5.70 -15.14
CA GLN A 521 -4.64 -5.81 -15.26
C GLN A 521 -4.14 -7.23 -15.02
N GLY A 522 -4.54 -7.87 -13.90
CA GLY A 522 -4.06 -9.20 -13.55
C GLY A 522 -4.42 -10.26 -14.58
N ARG A 523 -5.56 -10.13 -15.28
CA ARG A 523 -5.94 -11.00 -16.39
C ARG A 523 -4.93 -11.00 -17.56
N GLN A 524 -4.06 -9.99 -17.63
CA GLN A 524 -3.03 -9.89 -18.67
C GLN A 524 -1.75 -10.68 -18.33
N PHE A 525 -1.68 -11.26 -17.13
CA PHE A 525 -0.58 -12.12 -16.69
C PHE A 525 -1.03 -13.56 -16.66
N ASP A 526 -0.20 -14.45 -17.20
CA ASP A 526 -0.46 -15.89 -17.21
C ASP A 526 -0.22 -16.54 -15.84
N LYS A 527 -0.42 -17.86 -15.77
CA LYS A 527 -0.23 -18.66 -14.56
C LYS A 527 1.21 -18.68 -14.03
N ASP A 528 2.19 -18.35 -14.86
CA ASP A 528 3.61 -18.32 -14.52
C ASP A 528 4.06 -16.89 -14.16
N GLY A 529 3.17 -15.89 -14.29
CA GLY A 529 3.42 -14.48 -13.98
C GLY A 529 3.99 -13.66 -15.14
N ASN A 530 3.96 -14.18 -16.37
CA ASN A 530 4.37 -13.43 -17.54
C ASN A 530 3.22 -12.60 -18.11
N PHE A 531 3.51 -11.40 -18.58
CA PHE A 531 2.57 -10.60 -19.34
C PHE A 531 2.32 -11.27 -20.68
N ALA A 532 1.22 -11.98 -20.79
CA ALA A 532 0.85 -12.80 -21.94
C ALA A 532 -0.66 -12.85 -22.11
N ASN A 533 -1.14 -12.68 -23.33
CA ASN A 533 -2.56 -12.83 -23.60
C ASN A 533 -2.92 -14.33 -23.64
N TRP A 534 -3.65 -14.78 -22.60
CA TRP A 534 -4.15 -16.15 -22.48
C TRP A 534 -5.68 -16.23 -22.61
N TRP A 535 -6.33 -15.10 -22.83
CA TRP A 535 -7.76 -14.99 -23.11
C TRP A 535 -8.00 -15.06 -24.61
N THR A 536 -9.17 -15.58 -25.03
CA THR A 536 -9.62 -15.37 -26.39
C THR A 536 -9.92 -13.90 -26.62
N GLU A 537 -9.78 -13.41 -27.86
CA GLU A 537 -10.09 -12.03 -28.21
C GLU A 537 -11.56 -11.66 -27.89
N GLU A 538 -12.46 -12.61 -28.13
CA GLU A 538 -13.90 -12.43 -27.85
C GLU A 538 -14.17 -12.32 -26.35
N ASP A 539 -13.53 -13.15 -25.51
CA ASP A 539 -13.70 -13.07 -24.07
C ASP A 539 -13.09 -11.79 -23.49
N ALA A 540 -11.95 -11.36 -24.02
CA ALA A 540 -11.34 -10.09 -23.64
C ALA A 540 -12.23 -8.89 -24.00
N ARG A 541 -12.87 -8.91 -25.18
CA ARG A 541 -13.84 -7.90 -25.59
C ARG A 541 -15.05 -7.88 -24.65
N LYS A 542 -15.66 -9.04 -24.37
CA LYS A 542 -16.80 -9.16 -23.46
C LYS A 542 -16.47 -8.71 -22.04
N PHE A 543 -15.28 -9.02 -21.56
CA PHE A 543 -14.79 -8.53 -20.26
C PHE A 543 -14.73 -7.00 -20.22
N ASN A 544 -14.12 -6.38 -21.24
CA ASN A 544 -13.99 -4.92 -21.31
C ASN A 544 -15.36 -4.22 -21.39
N GLU A 545 -16.32 -4.79 -22.15
CA GLU A 545 -17.69 -4.28 -22.23
C GLU A 545 -18.40 -4.33 -20.88
N ARG A 546 -18.25 -5.43 -20.13
CA ARG A 546 -18.83 -5.59 -18.80
C ARG A 546 -18.19 -4.66 -17.77
N THR A 547 -16.88 -4.51 -17.80
CA THR A 547 -16.18 -3.63 -16.86
C THR A 547 -16.41 -2.15 -17.13
N GLN A 548 -16.78 -1.76 -18.36
CA GLN A 548 -17.16 -0.40 -18.68
C GLN A 548 -18.34 0.08 -17.85
N VAL A 549 -19.28 -0.81 -17.53
CA VAL A 549 -20.44 -0.51 -16.65
C VAL A 549 -19.96 0.08 -15.31
N ILE A 550 -18.93 -0.52 -14.70
CA ILE A 550 -18.36 -0.03 -13.43
C ILE A 550 -17.62 1.30 -13.62
N VAL A 551 -16.89 1.47 -14.71
CA VAL A 551 -16.22 2.76 -14.99
C VAL A 551 -17.24 3.89 -15.06
N ASP A 552 -18.33 3.67 -15.82
CA ASP A 552 -19.38 4.68 -16.03
C ASP A 552 -20.13 4.96 -14.72
N PHE A 553 -20.50 3.91 -13.98
CA PHE A 553 -21.17 4.04 -12.69
C PHE A 553 -20.35 4.86 -11.67
N PHE A 554 -19.06 4.56 -11.53
CA PHE A 554 -18.20 5.31 -10.59
C PHE A 554 -17.91 6.73 -11.05
N ASN A 555 -17.84 7.00 -12.36
CA ASN A 555 -17.66 8.36 -12.88
C ASN A 555 -18.84 9.30 -12.57
N GLU A 556 -20.05 8.75 -12.37
CA GLU A 556 -21.24 9.54 -11.96
C GLU A 556 -21.28 9.85 -10.45
N ILE A 557 -20.41 9.23 -9.66
CA ILE A 557 -20.37 9.43 -8.20
C ILE A 557 -19.69 10.77 -7.87
N GLU A 558 -20.46 11.73 -7.38
CA GLU A 558 -19.93 12.97 -6.83
C GLU A 558 -19.38 12.71 -5.40
N VAL A 559 -18.06 12.77 -5.24
CA VAL A 559 -17.38 12.53 -3.96
C VAL A 559 -17.30 13.78 -3.09
N LEU A 560 -17.25 14.95 -3.72
CA LEU A 560 -17.38 16.28 -3.14
C LEU A 560 -18.07 17.19 -4.14
N PRO A 561 -18.69 18.34 -3.72
CA PRO A 561 -19.31 19.26 -4.65
C PRO A 561 -18.41 19.65 -5.82
N GLY A 562 -18.80 19.26 -7.04
CA GLY A 562 -18.06 19.51 -8.28
C GLY A 562 -16.85 18.59 -8.51
N LEU A 563 -16.69 17.53 -7.72
CA LEU A 563 -15.61 16.55 -7.88
C LEU A 563 -16.20 15.13 -7.95
N ASN A 564 -16.05 14.49 -9.09
CA ASN A 564 -16.47 13.11 -9.26
C ASN A 564 -15.31 12.13 -9.00
N ALA A 565 -15.65 10.89 -8.65
CA ALA A 565 -14.72 9.78 -8.61
C ALA A 565 -14.12 9.51 -10.00
N ASN A 566 -12.99 8.83 -10.05
CA ASN A 566 -12.33 8.44 -11.29
C ASN A 566 -12.48 6.92 -11.50
N GLY A 567 -13.56 6.52 -12.16
CA GLY A 567 -13.87 5.11 -12.39
C GLY A 567 -12.80 4.37 -13.20
N LYS A 568 -12.06 5.06 -14.07
CA LYS A 568 -10.91 4.47 -14.79
C LYS A 568 -9.73 4.20 -13.87
N LEU A 569 -9.43 5.13 -12.96
CA LEU A 569 -8.34 4.96 -12.01
C LEU A 569 -8.63 3.81 -11.05
N THR A 570 -9.86 3.70 -10.59
CA THR A 570 -10.26 2.73 -9.55
C THR A 570 -10.82 1.41 -10.10
N LEU A 571 -10.76 1.18 -11.41
CA LEU A 571 -11.41 0.04 -12.07
C LEU A 571 -11.00 -1.31 -11.47
N GLY A 572 -9.71 -1.61 -11.37
CA GLY A 572 -9.22 -2.90 -10.86
C GLY A 572 -9.67 -3.15 -9.43
N GLU A 573 -9.58 -2.13 -8.58
CA GLU A 573 -10.03 -2.22 -7.18
C GLU A 573 -11.55 -2.44 -7.05
N ASN A 574 -12.33 -1.77 -7.90
CA ASN A 574 -13.80 -1.96 -7.91
C ASN A 574 -14.18 -3.36 -8.42
N ILE A 575 -13.47 -3.89 -9.42
CA ILE A 575 -13.62 -5.28 -9.87
C ILE A 575 -13.26 -6.25 -8.74
N ALA A 576 -12.16 -5.99 -8.03
CA ALA A 576 -11.67 -6.82 -6.94
C ALA A 576 -12.63 -6.83 -5.74
N ASP A 577 -13.23 -5.69 -5.39
CA ASP A 577 -14.28 -5.60 -4.36
C ASP A 577 -15.53 -6.39 -4.73
N HIS A 578 -15.99 -6.25 -5.97
CA HIS A 578 -17.14 -7.00 -6.46
C HIS A 578 -16.86 -8.51 -6.46
N GLY A 579 -15.73 -8.94 -7.03
CA GLY A 579 -15.31 -10.35 -7.07
C GLY A 579 -15.13 -10.91 -5.66
N GLY A 580 -14.48 -10.15 -4.77
CA GLY A 580 -14.29 -10.52 -3.37
C GLY A 580 -15.59 -10.84 -2.64
N LEU A 581 -16.61 -9.98 -2.81
CA LEU A 581 -17.95 -10.21 -2.25
C LEU A 581 -18.62 -11.47 -2.84
N MET A 582 -18.57 -11.64 -4.16
CA MET A 582 -19.20 -12.78 -4.84
C MET A 582 -18.55 -14.10 -4.47
N ILE A 583 -17.21 -14.16 -4.46
CA ILE A 583 -16.43 -15.35 -4.14
C ILE A 583 -16.62 -15.71 -2.66
N SER A 584 -16.52 -14.72 -1.77
CA SER A 584 -16.63 -14.97 -0.34
C SER A 584 -18.04 -15.40 0.07
N MET A 585 -19.10 -14.83 -0.53
CA MET A 585 -20.46 -15.27 -0.29
C MET A 585 -20.69 -16.71 -0.78
N GLN A 586 -20.13 -17.09 -1.92
CA GLN A 586 -20.17 -18.47 -2.40
C GLN A 586 -19.45 -19.42 -1.44
N ALA A 587 -18.26 -19.08 -1.00
CA ALA A 587 -17.49 -19.87 -0.03
C ALA A 587 -18.21 -20.00 1.32
N PHE A 588 -18.84 -18.91 1.79
CA PHE A 588 -19.69 -18.90 2.99
C PHE A 588 -20.87 -19.85 2.87
N LYS A 589 -21.60 -19.80 1.77
CA LYS A 589 -22.72 -20.73 1.50
C LYS A 589 -22.25 -22.18 1.45
N ASN A 590 -21.09 -22.46 0.82
CA ASN A 590 -20.51 -23.79 0.77
C ASN A 590 -20.14 -24.30 2.18
N ALA A 591 -19.50 -23.47 2.99
CA ALA A 591 -19.05 -23.82 4.34
C ALA A 591 -20.24 -24.10 5.29
N THR A 592 -21.35 -23.38 5.13
CA THR A 592 -22.50 -23.45 6.05
C THR A 592 -23.66 -24.34 5.55
N LYS A 593 -23.54 -24.89 4.34
CA LYS A 593 -24.60 -25.72 3.70
C LYS A 593 -25.11 -26.84 4.59
N ASN A 594 -24.19 -27.57 5.26
CA ASN A 594 -24.53 -28.73 6.11
C ASN A 594 -24.73 -28.37 7.59
N ASN A 595 -24.42 -27.14 7.97
CA ASN A 595 -24.58 -26.63 9.34
C ASN A 595 -25.00 -25.15 9.28
N PRO A 596 -26.25 -24.85 8.90
CA PRO A 596 -26.74 -23.49 8.79
C PRO A 596 -26.60 -22.71 10.09
N LEU A 597 -26.14 -21.47 10.00
CA LEU A 597 -26.00 -20.59 11.14
C LEU A 597 -27.36 -20.03 11.59
N PRO A 598 -27.55 -19.78 12.90
CA PRO A 598 -28.79 -19.20 13.41
C PRO A 598 -28.87 -17.70 13.13
N VAL A 599 -30.10 -17.15 13.24
CA VAL A 599 -30.31 -15.72 13.41
C VAL A 599 -29.75 -15.31 14.79
N ILE A 600 -28.92 -14.27 14.83
CA ILE A 600 -28.32 -13.72 16.05
C ILE A 600 -28.57 -12.20 16.05
N ASP A 601 -28.96 -11.66 17.18
CA ASP A 601 -29.26 -10.23 17.36
C ASP A 601 -30.27 -9.66 16.35
N GLY A 602 -31.18 -10.52 15.84
CA GLY A 602 -32.19 -10.16 14.82
C GLY A 602 -31.68 -10.15 13.38
N PHE A 603 -30.41 -10.51 13.14
CA PHE A 603 -29.83 -10.56 11.79
C PHE A 603 -29.62 -12.00 11.30
N THR A 604 -30.00 -12.23 10.03
CA THR A 604 -29.69 -13.50 9.35
C THR A 604 -28.18 -13.64 9.15
N PRO A 605 -27.66 -14.84 8.86
CA PRO A 605 -26.23 -15.02 8.55
C PRO A 605 -25.78 -14.15 7.36
N GLU A 606 -26.58 -14.02 6.29
CA GLU A 606 -26.27 -13.19 5.13
C GLU A 606 -26.24 -11.69 5.50
N GLN A 607 -27.16 -11.24 6.34
CA GLN A 607 -27.15 -9.86 6.82
C GLN A 607 -25.88 -9.59 7.64
N ARG A 608 -25.48 -10.51 8.53
CA ARG A 608 -24.23 -10.38 9.29
C ARG A 608 -22.99 -10.35 8.39
N PHE A 609 -22.97 -11.13 7.31
CA PHE A 609 -21.91 -11.09 6.32
C PHE A 609 -21.74 -9.68 5.74
N TYR A 610 -22.81 -9.05 5.23
CA TYR A 610 -22.72 -7.70 4.66
C TYR A 610 -22.46 -6.61 5.70
N LEU A 611 -22.94 -6.76 6.92
CA LEU A 611 -22.60 -5.86 8.03
C LEU A 611 -21.12 -5.96 8.39
N SER A 612 -20.55 -7.17 8.42
CA SER A 612 -19.13 -7.39 8.65
C SER A 612 -18.29 -6.76 7.54
N TYR A 613 -18.65 -6.97 6.26
CA TYR A 613 -18.03 -6.32 5.12
C TYR A 613 -18.00 -4.79 5.26
N SER A 614 -19.16 -4.19 5.52
CA SER A 614 -19.24 -2.74 5.62
C SER A 614 -18.46 -2.19 6.81
N ASN A 615 -18.43 -2.94 7.92
CA ASN A 615 -17.69 -2.53 9.13
C ASN A 615 -16.19 -2.41 8.87
N VAL A 616 -15.57 -3.28 8.05
CA VAL A 616 -14.12 -3.14 7.75
C VAL A 616 -13.78 -1.86 6.99
N TRP A 617 -14.76 -1.26 6.31
CA TRP A 617 -14.64 0.02 5.61
C TRP A 617 -15.09 1.22 6.44
N ALA A 618 -15.59 1.02 7.67
CA ALA A 618 -16.00 2.14 8.52
C ALA A 618 -14.86 3.16 8.65
N GLY A 619 -15.20 4.45 8.48
CA GLY A 619 -14.19 5.50 8.54
C GLY A 619 -14.75 6.89 8.25
N ASN A 620 -13.95 7.88 8.67
CA ASN A 620 -14.13 9.30 8.41
C ASN A 620 -12.93 9.84 7.63
N VAL A 621 -13.12 10.83 6.77
CA VAL A 621 -12.08 11.41 5.91
C VAL A 621 -12.32 12.90 5.72
N ARG A 622 -11.22 13.71 5.66
CA ARG A 622 -11.29 15.17 5.41
C ARG A 622 -11.42 15.46 3.92
N ASP A 623 -12.02 16.60 3.59
CA ASP A 623 -12.23 17.03 2.19
C ASP A 623 -10.91 17.16 1.43
N GLU A 624 -9.84 17.66 2.05
CA GLU A 624 -8.51 17.77 1.45
C GLU A 624 -7.97 16.41 1.06
N GLU A 625 -8.14 15.43 1.94
CA GLU A 625 -7.71 14.05 1.69
C GLU A 625 -8.58 13.37 0.63
N ILE A 626 -9.88 13.62 0.60
CA ILE A 626 -10.77 13.14 -0.48
C ILE A 626 -10.24 13.63 -1.83
N ARG A 627 -9.88 14.92 -1.97
CA ARG A 627 -9.32 15.48 -3.21
C ARG A 627 -7.99 14.85 -3.58
N ASN A 628 -7.12 14.64 -2.59
CA ASN A 628 -5.83 14.01 -2.80
C ASN A 628 -6.00 12.56 -3.29
N LEU A 629 -6.79 11.75 -2.59
CA LEU A 629 -7.04 10.35 -2.93
C LEU A 629 -7.74 10.20 -4.29
N THR A 630 -8.70 11.06 -4.63
CA THR A 630 -9.39 10.98 -5.92
C THR A 630 -8.44 11.17 -7.12
N LYS A 631 -7.33 11.90 -6.94
CA LYS A 631 -6.30 12.09 -7.98
C LYS A 631 -5.21 11.01 -7.96
N SER A 632 -4.88 10.44 -6.80
CA SER A 632 -3.65 9.65 -6.60
C SER A 632 -3.88 8.19 -6.20
N ASP A 633 -5.02 7.84 -5.61
CA ASP A 633 -5.28 6.48 -5.11
C ASP A 633 -6.07 5.66 -6.15
N VAL A 634 -5.63 4.42 -6.35
CA VAL A 634 -6.34 3.45 -7.20
C VAL A 634 -7.57 2.86 -6.52
N HIS A 635 -7.71 3.04 -5.20
CA HIS A 635 -8.86 2.58 -4.43
C HIS A 635 -9.98 3.64 -4.41
N SER A 636 -11.20 3.20 -4.51
CA SER A 636 -12.36 4.03 -4.20
C SER A 636 -12.38 4.39 -2.72
N LEU A 637 -12.95 5.58 -2.38
CA LEU A 637 -13.15 5.96 -0.98
C LEU A 637 -14.01 4.93 -0.24
N SER A 638 -13.76 4.73 1.05
CA SER A 638 -14.40 3.68 1.88
C SER A 638 -15.92 3.60 1.73
N ARG A 639 -16.60 4.76 1.72
CA ARG A 639 -18.04 4.83 1.48
C ARG A 639 -18.45 4.18 0.15
N TRP A 640 -17.67 4.40 -0.88
CA TRP A 640 -17.99 3.94 -2.22
C TRP A 640 -17.52 2.52 -2.51
N ARG A 641 -16.59 1.99 -1.72
CA ARG A 641 -16.32 0.53 -1.69
C ARG A 641 -17.56 -0.24 -1.19
N VAL A 642 -18.40 0.37 -0.37
CA VAL A 642 -19.66 -0.20 0.12
C VAL A 642 -20.83 0.17 -0.78
N ASN A 643 -21.19 1.46 -0.87
CA ASN A 643 -22.35 1.95 -1.59
C ASN A 643 -22.20 1.91 -3.12
N GLY A 644 -20.99 1.82 -3.63
CA GLY A 644 -20.72 1.66 -5.06
C GLY A 644 -20.66 0.19 -5.51
N THR A 645 -20.37 -0.74 -4.59
CA THR A 645 -20.23 -2.16 -4.94
C THR A 645 -21.48 -2.98 -4.63
N LEU A 646 -22.11 -2.80 -3.47
CA LEU A 646 -23.29 -3.58 -3.06
C LEU A 646 -24.48 -3.47 -4.00
N PRO A 647 -24.76 -2.32 -4.65
CA PRO A 647 -25.83 -2.21 -5.65
C PRO A 647 -25.69 -3.17 -6.86
N HIS A 648 -24.50 -3.76 -7.06
CA HIS A 648 -24.26 -4.75 -8.09
C HIS A 648 -24.34 -6.21 -7.59
N ILE A 649 -24.74 -6.45 -6.32
CA ILE A 649 -24.76 -7.78 -5.67
C ILE A 649 -26.18 -8.27 -5.41
N ASN A 650 -26.68 -9.20 -6.21
CA ASN A 650 -28.06 -9.72 -6.12
C ASN A 650 -28.43 -10.29 -4.74
N ASP A 651 -27.49 -10.95 -4.04
CA ASP A 651 -27.75 -11.53 -2.72
C ASP A 651 -27.91 -10.44 -1.63
N TRP A 652 -27.31 -9.27 -1.79
CA TRP A 652 -27.51 -8.13 -0.88
C TRP A 652 -28.95 -7.60 -0.96
N TYR A 653 -29.53 -7.53 -2.18
CA TYR A 653 -30.95 -7.16 -2.37
C TYR A 653 -31.88 -8.09 -1.61
N LYS A 654 -31.63 -9.40 -1.68
CA LYS A 654 -32.45 -10.42 -0.98
C LYS A 654 -32.28 -10.30 0.54
N ALA A 655 -31.05 -10.10 1.02
CA ALA A 655 -30.75 -10.02 2.45
C ALA A 655 -31.44 -8.82 3.13
N PHE A 656 -31.54 -7.68 2.47
CA PHE A 656 -32.08 -6.45 3.04
C PHE A 656 -33.41 -6.00 2.45
N GLY A 657 -33.98 -6.75 1.52
CA GLY A 657 -35.28 -6.43 0.91
C GLY A 657 -35.28 -5.15 0.07
N ILE A 658 -34.16 -4.87 -0.61
CA ILE A 658 -33.98 -3.67 -1.44
C ILE A 658 -34.85 -3.76 -2.69
N THR A 659 -35.53 -2.68 -3.03
CA THR A 659 -36.49 -2.57 -4.13
C THR A 659 -36.25 -1.35 -5.00
N GLU A 660 -36.93 -1.25 -6.13
CA GLU A 660 -36.88 -0.11 -7.06
C GLU A 660 -37.18 1.27 -6.42
N LYS A 661 -37.73 1.28 -5.21
CA LYS A 661 -38.04 2.51 -4.46
C LYS A 661 -36.85 3.03 -3.65
N ASP A 662 -35.80 2.23 -3.55
CA ASP A 662 -34.64 2.56 -2.73
C ASP A 662 -33.56 3.29 -3.57
N PRO A 663 -32.95 4.35 -3.06
CA PRO A 663 -31.95 5.13 -3.81
C PRO A 663 -30.72 4.34 -4.30
N LEU A 664 -30.33 3.27 -3.60
CA LEU A 664 -29.23 2.40 -4.00
C LEU A 664 -29.66 1.29 -4.97
N PHE A 665 -30.91 1.30 -5.45
CA PHE A 665 -31.36 0.30 -6.41
C PHE A 665 -30.72 0.55 -7.78
N VAL A 666 -30.14 -0.50 -8.35
CA VAL A 666 -29.67 -0.57 -9.74
C VAL A 666 -30.45 -1.67 -10.44
N PRO A 667 -31.06 -1.42 -11.62
CA PRO A 667 -31.73 -2.46 -12.40
C PRO A 667 -30.82 -3.65 -12.67
N GLU A 668 -31.39 -4.88 -12.70
CA GLU A 668 -30.57 -6.10 -12.79
C GLU A 668 -29.72 -6.15 -14.07
N GLU A 669 -30.26 -5.65 -15.18
CA GLU A 669 -29.55 -5.54 -16.47
C GLU A 669 -28.42 -4.53 -16.50
N GLU A 670 -28.39 -3.58 -15.55
CA GLU A 670 -27.34 -2.56 -15.39
C GLU A 670 -26.31 -2.96 -14.34
N ARG A 671 -26.49 -4.11 -13.66
CA ARG A 671 -25.52 -4.58 -12.64
C ARG A 671 -24.28 -5.18 -13.28
N LEU A 672 -23.16 -5.00 -12.62
CA LEU A 672 -21.94 -5.69 -12.99
C LEU A 672 -22.14 -7.21 -12.93
N ASN A 673 -21.82 -7.89 -14.01
CA ASN A 673 -21.88 -9.35 -14.10
C ASN A 673 -20.62 -9.88 -14.75
N ILE A 674 -19.57 -10.04 -13.94
CA ILE A 674 -18.27 -10.58 -14.36
C ILE A 674 -18.00 -11.93 -13.70
N TRP A 675 -18.29 -12.03 -12.39
CA TRP A 675 -18.00 -13.22 -11.57
C TRP A 675 -19.26 -13.91 -11.07
#